data_15809ea6048211563fcfde333f74bc3d
#
_entry.id   15809ea6048211563fcfde333f74bc3d
#
_cell.length_a   1.000
_cell.length_b   1.000
_cell.length_c   1.000
_cell.angle_alpha   90.00
_cell.angle_beta   90.00
_cell.angle_gamma   90.00
#
_symmetry.space_group_name_H-M   'P 1'
#
loop_
_entity.id
_entity.type
_entity.pdbx_description
1 polymer ?
#
loop_
_entity_poly.entity_id
_entity_poly.type
_entity_poly.pdbx_seq_one_letter_code
_entity_poly.pdbx_strand_id
1 'polypeptide(L)'
;MLQKSQKQLKLTILILLIVAIIAGGTIWFVSSREKGYGDKEQQVQQDFSAKRLIVTVEGEIGDTYNAKSASKSYSGKYVLTYDTIEETENAYRLFKENSKVQNIEIDKNAKIQDTVNPLSIKFDIAGTEIESWGIHTMGLNETQTKIDSNTEKEDVVVAVIDSGFDLSNSTLTEQNLNTRIDSRYINIVTNTKDISDNHKEKNSQTNENVLVGHGTHTGGIILDGTPKNVKILPIKAEDDDGNLGLVYICDGIKYAIDQNVDVINLSLGWEKSASGSSPIETEIGNLIQEAVNKGIVVVAAVGNGDENGTRVNGDNLYPASYTDVIGVGALNSNLITVENNSILLSSYLAAYNSGDSNLAYTSFSNFGQSVDFSAPGQHILSLVPTGAAMEEFPIVSGTSHASPHIAAAVATVKSYDKTFTTAQVYKILQEYSLDLGTQNRDVDYGEGMPCFKNYEECDCNCDNCSKIYCFGCSCTTCKFHEQPVKALSGIEITTAPTKLTYEEGEKFDKTGMVVTANYSDSTSAIVTDYTYTPNGALAKTDTKIVVSYTEGEITKTAEVAITVNERQVIPEKTLSGIKITTAPTKLTYEEGEKFDKTGMVVTANYSDSTSAPVTDYTYTPNGALAKTDTKIVVSYTEGEITKTAEVAITVKEQQIIPEKTLSNIEITTAPTKLTYEEGEKFDKTGMVVTANYSDSSKAPVTNYTYTPNGVLTKTDTKIVVSYTEGEVTKTAEVTITVKEKQVVQEKKVTRIEVTTNPTKTIYTEGEKFDKTGIAVVAVYSDGSRKQIENFNCFPTSALTTNNDQITITYTENGATVTTKIQIEVKAKTNNSGNNHNNNSNNNNNNNGNNNIVKIDQSNQVIITNTVDNTTKGSKIANTGIESIIIPGVIITVIGIGAFIGYKRYNDI
;
A
#
# COMPACT_ATOMS: atom_id res chain seq x y z
N MET A 1 -1.11 15.15 58.25
CA MET A 1 -2.17 15.02 57.22
C MET A 1 -1.65 14.57 55.84
N LEU A 2 -0.49 15.00 55.40
CA LEU A 2 0.09 14.63 54.10
C LEU A 2 0.42 13.14 53.93
N GLN A 3 0.84 12.43 54.98
CA GLN A 3 1.15 10.99 54.89
C GLN A 3 -0.11 10.09 54.78
N LYS A 4 -1.26 10.55 55.25
CA LYS A 4 -2.53 9.81 55.15
C LYS A 4 -3.10 9.94 53.73
N SER A 5 -2.91 11.10 53.08
CA SER A 5 -3.31 11.39 51.69
C SER A 5 -2.50 10.57 50.67
N GLN A 6 -1.18 10.42 50.87
CA GLN A 6 -0.33 9.60 49.98
C GLN A 6 -0.60 8.10 50.08
N LYS A 7 -1.00 7.60 51.24
CA LYS A 7 -1.42 6.20 51.39
C LYS A 7 -2.77 5.93 50.72
N GLN A 8 -3.71 6.88 50.83
CA GLN A 8 -5.00 6.73 50.11
C GLN A 8 -4.82 6.82 48.60
N LEU A 9 -3.96 7.72 48.07
CA LEU A 9 -3.67 7.83 46.63
C LEU A 9 -3.00 6.56 46.10
N LYS A 10 -2.02 5.99 46.85
CA LYS A 10 -1.39 4.72 46.44
C LYS A 10 -2.37 3.54 46.48
N LEU A 11 -3.29 3.50 47.44
CA LEU A 11 -4.32 2.45 47.51
C LEU A 11 -5.34 2.61 46.36
N THR A 12 -5.73 3.83 46.01
CA THR A 12 -6.63 4.12 44.90
C THR A 12 -5.98 3.75 43.54
N ILE A 13 -4.70 4.05 43.35
CA ILE A 13 -3.95 3.66 42.16
C ILE A 13 -3.79 2.13 42.09
N LEU A 14 -3.55 1.46 43.18
CA LEU A 14 -3.46 0.00 43.26
C LEU A 14 -4.81 -0.66 42.94
N ILE A 15 -5.91 -0.11 43.43
CA ILE A 15 -7.28 -0.58 43.15
C ILE A 15 -7.61 -0.35 41.65
N LEU A 16 -7.25 0.79 41.07
CA LEU A 16 -7.44 1.07 39.65
C LEU A 16 -6.60 0.15 38.75
N LEU A 17 -5.36 -0.19 39.17
CA LEU A 17 -4.52 -1.16 38.49
C LEU A 17 -5.10 -2.58 38.58
N ILE A 18 -5.65 -2.98 39.73
CA ILE A 18 -6.30 -4.28 39.92
C ILE A 18 -7.60 -4.35 39.08
N VAL A 19 -8.38 -3.27 39.01
CA VAL A 19 -9.59 -3.18 38.19
C VAL A 19 -9.21 -3.21 36.71
N ALA A 20 -8.12 -2.56 36.29
CA ALA A 20 -7.63 -2.63 34.91
C ALA A 20 -7.11 -4.03 34.53
N ILE A 21 -6.46 -4.73 35.45
CA ILE A 21 -6.00 -6.12 35.26
C ILE A 21 -7.21 -7.09 35.22
N ILE A 22 -8.23 -6.86 36.06
CA ILE A 22 -9.45 -7.67 36.03
C ILE A 22 -10.30 -7.37 34.79
N ALA A 23 -10.38 -6.11 34.33
CA ALA A 23 -11.07 -5.74 33.08
C ALA A 23 -10.32 -6.25 31.84
N GLY A 24 -8.99 -6.14 31.82
CA GLY A 24 -8.14 -6.73 30.77
C GLY A 24 -8.22 -8.26 30.76
N GLY A 25 -8.24 -8.89 31.93
CA GLY A 25 -8.39 -10.34 32.05
C GLY A 25 -9.77 -10.85 31.65
N THR A 26 -10.83 -10.06 31.90
CA THR A 26 -12.21 -10.45 31.49
C THR A 26 -12.43 -10.29 29.99
N ILE A 27 -11.79 -9.32 29.35
CA ILE A 27 -11.83 -9.20 27.88
C ILE A 27 -11.03 -10.33 27.22
N TRP A 28 -9.91 -10.73 27.81
CA TRP A 28 -9.12 -11.89 27.33
C TRP A 28 -9.86 -13.22 27.56
N PHE A 29 -10.67 -13.34 28.66
CA PHE A 29 -11.41 -14.57 29.01
C PHE A 29 -12.72 -14.75 28.20
N VAL A 30 -13.28 -13.67 27.62
CA VAL A 30 -14.49 -13.76 26.78
C VAL A 30 -14.13 -14.06 25.31
N SER A 31 -12.93 -13.67 24.86
CA SER A 31 -12.40 -14.03 23.54
C SER A 31 -11.85 -15.46 23.43
N SER A 32 -11.59 -16.14 24.55
CA SER A 32 -10.98 -17.49 24.54
C SER A 32 -11.97 -18.64 24.84
N ARG A 33 -13.28 -18.38 24.81
CA ARG A 33 -14.28 -19.41 25.06
C ARG A 33 -15.04 -19.83 23.81
N GLU A 34 -14.26 -20.25 22.79
CA GLU A 34 -14.73 -21.27 21.85
C GLU A 34 -13.55 -21.89 21.08
N LYS A 35 -13.51 -23.22 21.21
CA LYS A 35 -12.79 -24.24 20.47
C LYS A 35 -11.50 -24.78 21.10
N GLY A 36 -11.70 -25.83 21.85
CA GLY A 36 -10.67 -26.87 22.01
C GLY A 36 -10.50 -27.65 20.72
N TYR A 37 -9.26 -27.69 20.26
CA TYR A 37 -8.58 -28.91 19.78
C TYR A 37 -7.09 -28.65 19.88
N GLY A 38 -6.39 -29.59 20.49
CA GLY A 38 -4.98 -29.41 20.79
C GLY A 38 -4.10 -29.69 19.60
N ASP A 39 -3.03 -28.93 19.55
CA ASP A 39 -1.68 -29.47 19.46
C ASP A 39 -0.68 -28.36 19.80
N LYS A 40 0.30 -28.71 20.64
CA LYS A 40 1.34 -27.77 21.07
C LYS A 40 2.45 -27.71 20.03
N GLU A 41 2.26 -26.89 19.03
CA GLU A 41 3.33 -26.09 18.45
C GLU A 41 3.11 -24.66 18.96
N GLN A 42 4.15 -23.91 19.27
CA GLN A 42 4.04 -22.47 19.44
C GLN A 42 3.36 -21.94 18.18
N GLN A 43 2.04 -21.79 18.22
CA GLN A 43 1.32 -21.05 17.18
C GLN A 43 1.81 -19.62 17.30
N VAL A 44 2.77 -19.27 16.48
CA VAL A 44 2.90 -17.91 15.98
C VAL A 44 1.49 -17.57 15.50
N GLN A 45 0.82 -16.65 16.17
CA GLN A 45 -0.50 -16.20 15.79
C GLN A 45 -0.33 -15.56 14.42
N GLN A 46 -0.69 -16.29 13.38
CA GLN A 46 -0.57 -15.84 12.01
C GLN A 46 -1.59 -14.73 11.82
N ASP A 47 -1.15 -13.59 11.35
CA ASP A 47 -2.01 -12.42 11.10
C ASP A 47 -2.79 -12.67 9.80
N PHE A 48 -4.06 -13.05 9.94
CA PHE A 48 -4.99 -13.21 8.82
C PHE A 48 -5.57 -11.84 8.43
N SER A 49 -4.71 -10.91 8.02
CA SER A 49 -5.14 -9.59 7.56
C SER A 49 -5.51 -9.55 6.06
N ALA A 50 -5.10 -10.54 5.28
CA ALA A 50 -5.34 -10.61 3.85
C ALA A 50 -6.25 -11.79 3.46
N LYS A 51 -7.00 -11.61 2.37
CA LYS A 51 -7.91 -12.62 1.81
C LYS A 51 -7.24 -13.46 0.72
N ARG A 52 -5.91 -13.52 0.69
CA ARG A 52 -5.13 -14.25 -0.31
C ARG A 52 -4.15 -15.21 0.34
N LEU A 53 -4.02 -16.38 -0.28
CA LEU A 53 -3.01 -17.36 0.07
C LEU A 53 -2.04 -17.54 -1.09
N ILE A 54 -0.76 -17.69 -0.76
CA ILE A 54 0.29 -18.12 -1.67
C ILE A 54 0.55 -19.59 -1.37
N VAL A 55 0.34 -20.47 -2.36
CA VAL A 55 0.47 -21.91 -2.19
C VAL A 55 1.50 -22.46 -3.18
N THR A 56 2.53 -23.09 -2.69
CA THR A 56 3.51 -23.83 -3.48
C THR A 56 3.22 -25.32 -3.38
N VAL A 57 2.95 -25.97 -4.50
CA VAL A 57 2.62 -27.40 -4.56
C VAL A 57 3.56 -28.14 -5.50
N GLU A 58 3.71 -29.45 -5.27
CA GLU A 58 4.34 -30.34 -6.23
C GLU A 58 3.34 -30.70 -7.34
N GLY A 59 3.55 -30.14 -8.54
CA GLY A 59 2.66 -30.33 -9.70
C GLY A 59 1.55 -29.28 -9.77
N GLU A 60 0.34 -29.72 -10.14
CA GLU A 60 -0.81 -28.83 -10.25
C GLU A 60 -1.61 -28.80 -8.94
N ILE A 61 -2.16 -27.64 -8.61
CA ILE A 61 -3.05 -27.49 -7.45
C ILE A 61 -4.33 -28.32 -7.70
N GLY A 62 -4.72 -29.10 -6.70
CA GLY A 62 -5.94 -29.88 -6.78
C GLY A 62 -7.17 -29.07 -6.36
N ASP A 63 -7.67 -29.33 -5.14
CA ASP A 63 -8.76 -28.56 -4.55
C ASP A 63 -8.27 -27.16 -4.16
N THR A 64 -9.03 -26.13 -4.49
CA THR A 64 -8.76 -24.73 -4.11
C THR A 64 -9.55 -24.28 -2.88
N TYR A 65 -10.30 -25.19 -2.28
CA TYR A 65 -11.09 -24.97 -1.05
C TYR A 65 -11.97 -23.71 -1.12
N ASN A 66 -12.80 -23.63 -2.19
CA ASN A 66 -13.73 -22.55 -2.45
C ASN A 66 -13.08 -21.18 -2.72
N ALA A 67 -11.84 -21.14 -3.23
CA ALA A 67 -11.27 -19.89 -3.67
C ALA A 67 -12.16 -19.21 -4.72
N LYS A 68 -12.37 -17.92 -4.57
CA LYS A 68 -13.06 -17.06 -5.55
C LYS A 68 -12.30 -17.00 -6.87
N SER A 69 -10.98 -16.96 -6.77
CA SER A 69 -10.07 -17.01 -7.91
C SER A 69 -8.82 -17.81 -7.56
N ALA A 70 -8.26 -18.46 -8.56
CA ALA A 70 -6.99 -19.17 -8.48
C ALA A 70 -6.18 -18.84 -9.74
N SER A 71 -5.00 -18.28 -9.56
CA SER A 71 -4.06 -17.96 -10.64
C SER A 71 -2.68 -18.55 -10.33
N LYS A 72 -1.90 -18.78 -11.37
CA LYS A 72 -0.51 -19.19 -11.22
C LYS A 72 0.37 -17.97 -11.47
N SER A 73 1.18 -17.61 -10.49
CA SER A 73 2.06 -16.46 -10.52
C SER A 73 3.22 -16.67 -11.51
N TYR A 74 3.94 -15.63 -11.86
CA TYR A 74 5.10 -15.69 -12.77
C TYR A 74 6.19 -16.64 -12.25
N SER A 75 6.44 -16.66 -10.95
CA SER A 75 7.38 -17.60 -10.31
C SER A 75 6.80 -19.02 -10.14
N GLY A 76 5.55 -19.26 -10.56
CA GLY A 76 4.92 -20.58 -10.57
C GLY A 76 4.16 -20.95 -9.28
N LYS A 77 4.03 -20.04 -8.32
CA LYS A 77 3.21 -20.21 -7.12
C LYS A 77 1.73 -20.05 -7.47
N TYR A 78 0.84 -20.67 -6.71
CA TYR A 78 -0.59 -20.43 -6.82
C TYR A 78 -1.01 -19.31 -5.90
N VAL A 79 -1.71 -18.32 -6.45
CA VAL A 79 -2.34 -17.22 -5.72
C VAL A 79 -3.84 -17.47 -5.68
N LEU A 80 -4.37 -17.66 -4.49
CA LEU A 80 -5.76 -17.99 -4.23
C LEU A 80 -6.42 -16.85 -3.48
N THR A 81 -7.50 -16.30 -4.00
CA THR A 81 -8.27 -15.22 -3.37
C THR A 81 -9.60 -15.74 -2.84
N TYR A 82 -10.01 -15.28 -1.67
CA TYR A 82 -11.24 -15.67 -0.99
C TYR A 82 -12.12 -14.44 -0.72
N ASP A 83 -13.43 -14.65 -0.53
CA ASP A 83 -14.34 -13.54 -0.26
C ASP A 83 -14.23 -13.04 1.20
N THR A 84 -13.86 -13.92 2.13
CA THR A 84 -13.76 -13.59 3.55
C THR A 84 -12.46 -14.09 4.17
N ILE A 85 -12.06 -13.47 5.29
CA ILE A 85 -10.92 -13.92 6.09
C ILE A 85 -11.17 -15.32 6.65
N GLU A 86 -12.40 -15.64 7.07
CA GLU A 86 -12.78 -16.96 7.60
C GLU A 86 -12.57 -18.07 6.56
N GLU A 87 -12.96 -17.81 5.30
CA GLU A 87 -12.69 -18.75 4.20
C GLU A 87 -11.18 -18.92 3.95
N THR A 88 -10.42 -17.83 4.03
CA THR A 88 -8.96 -17.87 3.90
C THR A 88 -8.34 -18.72 5.01
N GLU A 89 -8.77 -18.54 6.25
CA GLU A 89 -8.30 -19.34 7.39
C GLU A 89 -8.64 -20.82 7.26
N ASN A 90 -9.85 -21.13 6.81
CA ASN A 90 -10.27 -22.49 6.60
C ASN A 90 -9.47 -23.17 5.49
N ALA A 91 -9.30 -22.48 4.37
CA ALA A 91 -8.48 -22.97 3.26
C ALA A 91 -7.01 -23.17 3.67
N TYR A 92 -6.44 -22.22 4.42
CA TYR A 92 -5.08 -22.31 4.95
C TYR A 92 -4.88 -23.59 5.76
N ARG A 93 -5.83 -23.90 6.66
CA ARG A 93 -5.77 -25.14 7.47
C ARG A 93 -5.82 -26.41 6.60
N LEU A 94 -6.72 -26.41 5.60
CA LEU A 94 -6.88 -27.55 4.70
C LEU A 94 -5.65 -27.77 3.81
N PHE A 95 -5.06 -26.67 3.32
CA PHE A 95 -3.80 -26.76 2.57
C PHE A 95 -2.64 -27.25 3.44
N LYS A 96 -2.56 -26.85 4.70
CA LYS A 96 -1.51 -27.27 5.63
C LYS A 96 -1.55 -28.80 5.90
N GLU A 97 -2.73 -29.40 5.79
CA GLU A 97 -2.90 -30.86 5.92
C GLU A 97 -2.62 -31.61 4.61
N ASN A 98 -2.50 -30.91 3.48
CA ASN A 98 -2.30 -31.53 2.18
C ASN A 98 -0.82 -31.83 1.93
N SER A 99 -0.47 -33.12 1.84
CA SER A 99 0.91 -33.60 1.67
C SER A 99 1.62 -33.16 0.38
N LYS A 100 0.89 -32.62 -0.61
CA LYS A 100 1.45 -32.06 -1.85
C LYS A 100 1.84 -30.59 -1.72
N VAL A 101 1.40 -29.93 -0.66
CA VAL A 101 1.73 -28.53 -0.40
C VAL A 101 3.12 -28.46 0.20
N GLN A 102 4.02 -27.79 -0.50
CA GLN A 102 5.40 -27.57 -0.07
C GLN A 102 5.51 -26.35 0.83
N ASN A 103 4.77 -25.29 0.50
CA ASN A 103 4.67 -24.08 1.30
C ASN A 103 3.28 -23.46 1.15
N ILE A 104 2.82 -22.83 2.22
CA ILE A 104 1.61 -22.02 2.27
C ILE A 104 1.83 -20.82 3.17
N GLU A 105 1.45 -19.66 2.69
CA GLU A 105 1.54 -18.42 3.44
C GLU A 105 0.39 -17.48 3.08
N ILE A 106 0.15 -16.52 3.97
CA ILE A 106 -0.83 -15.46 3.75
C ILE A 106 -0.12 -14.35 2.99
N ASP A 107 -0.66 -13.97 1.83
CA ASP A 107 -0.10 -12.89 1.03
C ASP A 107 -0.43 -11.54 1.66
N LYS A 108 0.60 -10.83 2.12
CA LYS A 108 0.48 -9.47 2.62
C LYS A 108 0.44 -8.48 1.48
N ASN A 109 -0.20 -7.35 1.71
CA ASN A 109 -0.17 -6.22 0.80
C ASN A 109 0.94 -5.25 1.21
N ALA A 110 1.72 -4.82 0.23
CA ALA A 110 2.46 -3.57 0.32
C ALA A 110 1.51 -2.38 0.19
N LYS A 111 1.98 -1.22 0.57
CA LYS A 111 1.25 0.04 0.41
C LYS A 111 2.03 0.94 -0.54
N ILE A 112 1.32 1.61 -1.43
CA ILE A 112 1.81 2.78 -2.13
C ILE A 112 2.01 3.89 -1.09
N GLN A 113 3.14 4.58 -1.20
CA GLN A 113 3.58 5.54 -0.19
C GLN A 113 3.24 6.97 -0.62
N ASP A 114 1.92 7.27 -0.72
CA ASP A 114 1.40 8.58 -1.09
C ASP A 114 0.71 9.31 0.03
N THR A 115 0.79 10.64 -0.01
CA THR A 115 -0.08 11.53 0.73
C THR A 115 -0.82 12.40 -0.28
N VAL A 116 -2.02 11.97 -0.66
CA VAL A 116 -2.79 12.67 -1.70
C VAL A 116 -3.66 13.75 -1.10
N ASN A 117 -3.20 14.98 -1.23
CA ASN A 117 -4.08 16.13 -1.28
C ASN A 117 -4.01 16.66 -2.72
N PRO A 118 -5.03 16.45 -3.55
CA PRO A 118 -5.02 17.02 -4.89
C PRO A 118 -4.99 18.54 -4.75
N LEU A 119 -3.83 19.10 -5.04
CA LEU A 119 -3.59 20.52 -5.04
C LEU A 119 -3.67 21.01 -6.48
N SER A 120 -4.40 22.10 -6.72
CA SER A 120 -4.32 22.82 -7.98
C SER A 120 -3.25 23.91 -7.91
N ILE A 121 -2.58 24.18 -9.01
CA ILE A 121 -1.71 25.37 -9.10
C ILE A 121 -2.59 26.59 -9.37
N LYS A 122 -2.47 27.61 -8.51
CA LYS A 122 -3.11 28.89 -8.72
C LYS A 122 -2.16 29.78 -9.51
N PHE A 123 -2.57 30.12 -10.73
CA PHE A 123 -1.78 30.98 -11.60
C PHE A 123 -1.91 32.43 -11.16
N ASP A 124 -0.82 33.01 -10.70
CA ASP A 124 -0.62 34.43 -10.42
C ASP A 124 0.27 35.13 -11.48
N ILE A 125 0.84 34.37 -12.41
CA ILE A 125 1.67 34.85 -13.52
C ILE A 125 1.17 34.26 -14.84
N ALA A 126 0.74 35.12 -15.76
CA ALA A 126 0.22 34.70 -17.06
C ALA A 126 1.31 34.21 -18.03
N GLY A 127 1.07 33.08 -18.70
CA GLY A 127 1.88 32.60 -19.83
C GLY A 127 3.17 31.90 -19.47
N THR A 128 3.29 31.37 -18.27
CA THR A 128 4.48 30.63 -17.82
C THR A 128 4.30 29.13 -18.11
N GLU A 129 5.31 28.52 -18.69
CA GLU A 129 5.46 27.07 -18.82
C GLU A 129 5.86 26.49 -17.44
N ILE A 130 5.23 25.39 -17.04
CA ILE A 130 5.43 24.80 -15.72
C ILE A 130 6.20 23.50 -15.91
N GLU A 131 7.37 23.39 -15.29
CA GLU A 131 8.21 22.20 -15.24
C GLU A 131 8.30 21.67 -13.80
N SER A 132 8.71 20.42 -13.63
CA SER A 132 8.93 19.84 -12.29
C SER A 132 10.11 20.49 -11.58
N TRP A 133 9.85 21.11 -10.40
CA TRP A 133 10.89 21.73 -9.61
C TRP A 133 11.94 20.70 -9.13
N GLY A 134 11.53 19.45 -8.93
CA GLY A 134 12.39 18.38 -8.43
C GLY A 134 13.50 18.03 -9.41
N ILE A 135 13.16 17.79 -10.67
CA ILE A 135 14.12 17.48 -11.73
C ILE A 135 15.15 18.61 -11.89
N HIS A 136 14.64 19.84 -11.92
CA HIS A 136 15.52 21.01 -12.05
C HIS A 136 16.42 21.20 -10.82
N THR A 137 15.91 21.01 -9.61
CA THR A 137 16.70 21.17 -8.38
C THR A 137 17.86 20.18 -8.30
N MET A 138 17.67 18.96 -8.77
CA MET A 138 18.72 17.96 -8.85
C MET A 138 19.67 18.15 -10.05
N GLY A 139 19.37 19.07 -10.98
CA GLY A 139 20.18 19.31 -12.20
C GLY A 139 20.15 18.15 -13.20
N LEU A 140 19.09 17.32 -13.15
CA LEU A 140 18.96 16.17 -14.05
C LEU A 140 18.73 16.61 -15.50
N ASN A 141 17.97 17.67 -15.74
CA ASN A 141 17.75 18.26 -17.05
C ASN A 141 19.03 18.83 -17.69
N GLU A 142 19.96 19.34 -16.89
CA GLU A 142 21.25 19.83 -17.40
C GLU A 142 22.15 18.68 -17.87
N THR A 143 22.13 17.55 -17.13
CA THR A 143 22.88 16.34 -17.51
C THR A 143 22.31 15.67 -18.74
N GLN A 144 20.98 15.65 -18.93
CA GLN A 144 20.33 15.14 -20.15
C GLN A 144 20.89 15.78 -21.41
N THR A 145 20.94 17.10 -21.46
CA THR A 145 21.42 17.84 -22.63
C THR A 145 22.85 17.46 -23.00
N LYS A 146 23.70 17.23 -22.00
CA LYS A 146 25.09 16.83 -22.22
C LYS A 146 25.21 15.40 -22.71
N ILE A 147 24.42 14.49 -22.16
CA ILE A 147 24.40 13.06 -22.53
C ILE A 147 23.78 12.86 -23.91
N ASP A 148 22.66 13.52 -24.20
CA ASP A 148 21.94 13.42 -25.47
C ASP A 148 22.74 13.91 -26.68
N SER A 149 23.75 14.73 -26.46
CA SER A 149 24.68 15.18 -27.53
C SER A 149 25.60 14.05 -28.02
N ASN A 150 25.67 12.92 -27.30
CA ASN A 150 26.49 11.76 -27.66
C ASN A 150 25.62 10.65 -28.24
N THR A 151 25.69 10.40 -29.54
CA THR A 151 24.73 9.64 -30.35
C THR A 151 24.88 8.11 -30.30
N GLU A 152 25.83 7.53 -29.55
CA GLU A 152 26.14 6.08 -29.56
C GLU A 152 26.06 5.44 -28.16
N LYS A 153 25.02 5.74 -27.38
CA LYS A 153 24.85 5.13 -26.06
C LYS A 153 23.91 3.94 -26.08
N GLU A 154 24.27 2.91 -25.31
CA GLU A 154 23.37 1.78 -25.07
C GLU A 154 22.14 2.22 -24.30
N ASP A 155 21.02 1.55 -24.54
CA ASP A 155 19.80 1.77 -23.75
C ASP A 155 20.01 1.37 -22.29
N VAL A 156 19.60 2.21 -21.37
CA VAL A 156 19.47 1.94 -19.94
C VAL A 156 17.98 1.70 -19.64
N VAL A 157 17.67 0.63 -18.95
CA VAL A 157 16.27 0.25 -18.67
C VAL A 157 15.99 0.34 -17.18
N VAL A 158 14.98 1.12 -16.82
CA VAL A 158 14.46 1.25 -15.45
C VAL A 158 13.15 0.49 -15.33
N ALA A 159 13.11 -0.58 -14.58
CA ALA A 159 11.85 -1.24 -14.24
C ALA A 159 11.09 -0.41 -13.20
N VAL A 160 9.84 -0.12 -13.48
CA VAL A 160 8.89 0.55 -12.57
C VAL A 160 7.87 -0.49 -12.14
N ILE A 161 8.04 -1.06 -10.93
CA ILE A 161 7.13 -2.05 -10.36
C ILE A 161 6.12 -1.31 -9.51
N ASP A 162 4.91 -1.15 -10.03
CA ASP A 162 3.95 -0.18 -9.50
C ASP A 162 2.49 -0.55 -9.88
N SER A 163 1.58 0.39 -9.74
CA SER A 163 0.14 0.24 -10.06
C SER A 163 -0.19 0.08 -11.54
N GLY A 164 0.73 0.39 -12.43
CA GLY A 164 0.56 0.33 -13.88
C GLY A 164 1.18 1.51 -14.60
N PHE A 165 0.77 1.75 -15.86
CA PHE A 165 1.21 2.91 -16.65
C PHE A 165 0.20 3.20 -17.77
N ASP A 166 -0.22 4.46 -17.93
CA ASP A 166 -1.14 4.85 -19.00
C ASP A 166 -0.40 5.11 -20.31
N LEU A 167 -0.38 4.10 -21.17
CA LEU A 167 0.19 4.19 -22.51
C LEU A 167 -0.61 5.12 -23.47
N SER A 168 -1.82 5.52 -23.08
CA SER A 168 -2.69 6.38 -23.91
C SER A 168 -2.52 7.87 -23.64
N ASN A 169 -1.72 8.23 -22.65
CA ASN A 169 -1.48 9.64 -22.30
C ASN A 169 -0.92 10.41 -23.51
N SER A 170 -1.57 11.53 -23.86
CA SER A 170 -1.23 12.30 -25.07
C SER A 170 0.19 12.89 -25.02
N THR A 171 0.66 13.26 -23.82
CA THR A 171 2.01 13.82 -23.60
C THR A 171 3.11 12.87 -24.06
N LEU A 172 2.91 11.55 -23.92
CA LEU A 172 3.88 10.56 -24.41
C LEU A 172 4.12 10.69 -25.92
N THR A 173 3.07 10.97 -26.69
CA THR A 173 3.18 11.15 -28.15
C THR A 173 3.66 12.55 -28.50
N GLU A 174 3.14 13.58 -27.85
CA GLU A 174 3.47 14.99 -28.10
C GLU A 174 4.95 15.28 -27.84
N GLN A 175 5.51 14.67 -26.79
CA GLN A 175 6.92 14.81 -26.40
C GLN A 175 7.81 13.66 -26.94
N ASN A 176 7.26 12.74 -27.74
CA ASN A 176 7.96 11.56 -28.28
C ASN A 176 8.53 10.62 -27.18
N LEU A 177 7.92 10.59 -26.00
CA LEU A 177 8.32 9.73 -24.89
C LEU A 177 7.87 8.28 -25.06
N ASN A 178 6.88 8.01 -25.92
CA ASN A 178 6.41 6.66 -26.24
C ASN A 178 7.53 5.75 -26.76
N THR A 179 8.58 6.30 -27.41
CA THR A 179 9.76 5.55 -27.86
C THR A 179 10.66 5.09 -26.71
N ARG A 180 10.45 5.66 -25.53
CA ARG A 180 11.18 5.36 -24.29
C ARG A 180 10.43 4.39 -23.36
N ILE A 181 9.29 3.86 -23.81
CA ILE A 181 8.60 2.78 -23.12
C ILE A 181 9.09 1.45 -23.65
N ASP A 182 9.67 0.63 -22.81
CA ASP A 182 10.15 -0.70 -23.20
C ASP A 182 8.98 -1.62 -23.53
N SER A 183 8.98 -2.21 -24.69
CA SER A 183 7.89 -3.07 -25.19
C SER A 183 7.70 -4.37 -24.39
N ARG A 184 8.64 -4.70 -23.52
CA ARG A 184 8.57 -5.86 -22.61
C ARG A 184 7.65 -5.62 -21.43
N TYR A 185 7.07 -4.43 -21.25
CA TYR A 185 6.13 -4.14 -20.15
C TYR A 185 5.09 -5.25 -19.95
N ILE A 186 4.63 -5.42 -18.73
CA ILE A 186 3.74 -6.52 -18.35
C ILE A 186 2.83 -6.16 -17.16
N ASN A 187 1.61 -6.69 -17.17
CA ASN A 187 0.81 -6.85 -15.98
C ASN A 187 1.20 -8.21 -15.35
N ILE A 188 1.94 -8.18 -14.25
CA ILE A 188 2.45 -9.39 -13.60
C ILE A 188 1.36 -10.15 -12.84
N VAL A 189 0.25 -9.47 -12.49
CA VAL A 189 -0.90 -10.06 -11.81
C VAL A 189 -1.66 -11.00 -12.74
N THR A 190 -1.91 -10.55 -13.99
CA THR A 190 -2.71 -11.28 -14.98
C THR A 190 -1.86 -11.96 -16.05
N ASN A 191 -0.56 -11.70 -16.07
CA ASN A 191 0.39 -12.13 -17.09
C ASN A 191 -0.05 -11.69 -18.51
N THR A 192 -0.47 -10.44 -18.66
CA THR A 192 -0.94 -9.84 -19.91
C THR A 192 -0.17 -8.55 -20.24
N LYS A 193 -0.54 -7.93 -21.37
CA LYS A 193 -0.04 -6.61 -21.79
C LYS A 193 -0.95 -5.46 -21.36
N ASP A 194 -1.98 -5.70 -20.60
CA ASP A 194 -2.84 -4.64 -20.03
C ASP A 194 -2.23 -4.12 -18.74
N ILE A 195 -1.52 -3.01 -18.86
CA ILE A 195 -0.88 -2.32 -17.76
C ILE A 195 -1.60 -1.02 -17.40
N SER A 196 -2.88 -0.89 -17.78
CA SER A 196 -3.69 0.29 -17.47
C SER A 196 -3.57 0.66 -16.00
N ASP A 197 -3.27 1.92 -15.74
CA ASP A 197 -3.07 2.43 -14.40
C ASP A 197 -4.40 2.95 -13.82
N ASN A 198 -5.03 2.12 -13.03
CA ASN A 198 -6.33 2.40 -12.42
C ASN A 198 -6.23 2.73 -10.92
N HIS A 199 -5.02 3.02 -10.43
CA HIS A 199 -4.78 3.30 -9.03
C HIS A 199 -5.58 4.51 -8.55
N LYS A 200 -6.27 4.33 -7.42
CA LYS A 200 -7.13 5.35 -6.82
C LYS A 200 -6.73 5.60 -5.38
N GLU A 201 -6.64 6.87 -5.06
CA GLU A 201 -6.40 7.33 -3.71
C GLU A 201 -7.60 8.08 -3.15
N LYS A 202 -7.67 8.11 -1.83
CA LYS A 202 -8.75 8.76 -1.11
C LYS A 202 -8.50 10.27 -1.04
N ASN A 203 -9.36 11.05 -1.65
CA ASN A 203 -9.34 12.50 -1.51
C ASN A 203 -9.68 12.86 -0.05
N SER A 204 -8.74 13.49 0.66
CA SER A 204 -8.88 13.84 2.08
C SER A 204 -10.02 14.81 2.38
N GLN A 205 -10.52 15.53 1.38
CA GLN A 205 -11.57 16.54 1.55
C GLN A 205 -12.96 15.99 1.23
N THR A 206 -13.09 15.22 0.15
CA THR A 206 -14.37 14.67 -0.31
C THR A 206 -14.62 13.27 0.21
N ASN A 207 -13.59 12.60 0.72
CA ASN A 207 -13.59 11.19 1.13
C ASN A 207 -13.96 10.22 -0.01
N GLU A 208 -13.81 10.66 -1.27
CA GLU A 208 -14.06 9.88 -2.47
C GLU A 208 -12.75 9.32 -3.02
N ASN A 209 -12.80 8.14 -3.61
CA ASN A 209 -11.66 7.56 -4.32
C ASN A 209 -11.52 8.25 -5.68
N VAL A 210 -10.38 8.90 -5.91
CA VAL A 210 -10.04 9.58 -7.17
C VAL A 210 -8.93 8.83 -7.89
N LEU A 211 -9.01 8.77 -9.22
CA LEU A 211 -7.96 8.19 -10.05
C LEU A 211 -6.72 9.09 -9.97
N VAL A 212 -5.61 8.51 -9.54
CA VAL A 212 -4.31 9.18 -9.41
C VAL A 212 -3.31 8.61 -10.41
N GLY A 213 -3.27 7.29 -10.56
CA GLY A 213 -2.35 6.61 -11.46
C GLY A 213 -0.91 6.72 -10.99
N HIS A 214 -0.63 6.10 -9.85
CA HIS A 214 0.64 6.22 -9.14
C HIS A 214 1.84 5.78 -10.00
N GLY A 215 1.78 4.65 -10.67
CA GLY A 215 2.86 4.16 -11.54
C GLY A 215 3.07 5.02 -12.78
N THR A 216 2.01 5.66 -13.30
CA THR A 216 2.11 6.65 -14.39
C THR A 216 2.88 7.88 -13.92
N HIS A 217 2.61 8.34 -12.68
CA HIS A 217 3.27 9.50 -12.12
C HIS A 217 4.75 9.21 -11.83
N THR A 218 5.06 8.10 -11.19
CA THR A 218 6.45 7.68 -10.88
C THR A 218 7.26 7.42 -12.14
N GLY A 219 6.67 6.76 -13.14
CA GLY A 219 7.30 6.56 -14.46
C GLY A 219 7.54 7.86 -15.21
N GLY A 220 6.61 8.82 -15.09
CA GLY A 220 6.74 10.17 -15.65
C GLY A 220 7.95 10.93 -15.11
N ILE A 221 8.19 10.88 -13.80
CA ILE A 221 9.37 11.48 -13.15
C ILE A 221 10.66 10.92 -13.74
N ILE A 222 10.73 9.60 -13.93
CA ILE A 222 11.92 8.96 -14.51
C ILE A 222 12.11 9.41 -15.97
N LEU A 223 11.04 9.44 -16.76
CA LEU A 223 11.11 9.88 -18.16
C LEU A 223 11.55 11.34 -18.26
N ASP A 224 11.04 12.21 -17.39
CA ASP A 224 11.37 13.63 -17.36
C ASP A 224 12.82 13.87 -16.88
N GLY A 225 13.27 13.08 -15.89
CA GLY A 225 14.58 13.23 -15.26
C GLY A 225 15.75 12.53 -15.96
N THR A 226 15.56 11.90 -17.14
CA THR A 226 16.61 11.05 -17.72
C THR A 226 16.87 11.29 -19.20
N PRO A 227 18.12 11.00 -19.70
CA PRO A 227 18.49 11.10 -21.11
C PRO A 227 17.64 10.19 -22.02
N LYS A 228 17.65 10.47 -23.34
CA LYS A 228 16.84 9.76 -24.35
C LYS A 228 17.15 8.26 -24.50
N ASN A 229 18.36 7.83 -24.13
CA ASN A 229 18.73 6.41 -24.12
C ASN A 229 18.20 5.66 -22.88
N VAL A 230 17.54 6.34 -21.93
CA VAL A 230 16.88 5.69 -20.81
C VAL A 230 15.45 5.34 -21.19
N LYS A 231 15.08 4.09 -20.96
CA LYS A 231 13.73 3.57 -21.14
C LYS A 231 13.15 3.12 -19.81
N ILE A 232 11.86 3.29 -19.62
CA ILE A 232 11.15 2.64 -18.52
C ILE A 232 10.55 1.32 -18.98
N LEU A 233 10.58 0.32 -18.11
CA LEU A 233 9.87 -0.96 -18.24
C LEU A 233 8.77 -1.01 -17.18
N PRO A 234 7.53 -0.59 -17.51
CA PRO A 234 6.42 -0.69 -16.58
C PRO A 234 6.05 -2.14 -16.27
N ILE A 235 5.95 -2.46 -14.99
CA ILE A 235 5.52 -3.77 -14.48
C ILE A 235 4.37 -3.50 -13.50
N LYS A 236 3.14 -3.76 -13.97
CA LYS A 236 1.94 -3.60 -13.13
C LYS A 236 1.87 -4.73 -12.13
N ALA A 237 1.95 -4.39 -10.83
CA ALA A 237 1.88 -5.31 -9.71
C ALA A 237 0.63 -5.11 -8.83
N GLU A 238 -0.18 -4.10 -9.11
CA GLU A 238 -1.47 -3.85 -8.45
C GLU A 238 -2.59 -4.62 -9.15
N ASP A 239 -3.43 -5.30 -8.36
CA ASP A 239 -4.62 -5.98 -8.86
C ASP A 239 -5.81 -5.01 -9.08
N ASP A 240 -6.92 -5.51 -9.67
CA ASP A 240 -8.10 -4.69 -9.97
C ASP A 240 -8.84 -4.18 -8.71
N ASP A 241 -8.55 -4.74 -7.55
CA ASP A 241 -9.10 -4.32 -6.26
C ASP A 241 -8.19 -3.29 -5.55
N GLY A 242 -7.07 -2.88 -6.17
CA GLY A 242 -6.12 -1.91 -5.63
C GLY A 242 -5.14 -2.50 -4.61
N ASN A 243 -4.86 -3.80 -4.68
CA ASN A 243 -3.93 -4.44 -3.76
C ASN A 243 -2.58 -4.73 -4.44
N LEU A 244 -1.51 -4.41 -3.74
CA LEU A 244 -0.13 -4.75 -4.08
C LEU A 244 0.34 -5.94 -3.25
N GLY A 245 0.00 -7.16 -3.67
CA GLY A 245 0.43 -8.37 -2.99
C GLY A 245 1.94 -8.56 -3.04
N LEU A 246 2.56 -9.02 -1.96
CA LEU A 246 4.00 -9.28 -1.93
C LEU A 246 4.42 -10.30 -2.98
N VAL A 247 3.53 -11.24 -3.32
CA VAL A 247 3.77 -12.21 -4.39
C VAL A 247 3.96 -11.51 -5.75
N TYR A 248 3.19 -10.47 -6.05
CA TYR A 248 3.29 -9.75 -7.32
C TYR A 248 4.52 -8.84 -7.36
N ILE A 249 4.92 -8.29 -6.21
CA ILE A 249 6.18 -7.54 -6.08
C ILE A 249 7.36 -8.48 -6.28
N CYS A 250 7.34 -9.67 -5.65
CA CYS A 250 8.34 -10.72 -5.82
C CYS A 250 8.49 -11.12 -7.29
N ASP A 251 7.37 -11.39 -7.95
CA ASP A 251 7.33 -11.76 -9.36
C ASP A 251 7.77 -10.60 -10.27
N GLY A 252 7.42 -9.36 -9.93
CA GLY A 252 7.86 -8.16 -10.64
C GLY A 252 9.38 -7.97 -10.59
N ILE A 253 9.99 -8.15 -9.41
CA ILE A 253 11.44 -8.10 -9.24
C ILE A 253 12.10 -9.25 -10.03
N LYS A 254 11.56 -10.46 -9.93
CA LYS A 254 12.05 -11.60 -10.70
C LYS A 254 11.97 -11.34 -12.20
N TYR A 255 10.85 -10.80 -12.68
CA TYR A 255 10.69 -10.44 -14.09
C TYR A 255 11.70 -9.39 -14.51
N ALA A 256 11.90 -8.32 -13.73
CA ALA A 256 12.88 -7.27 -14.03
C ALA A 256 14.30 -7.86 -14.15
N ILE A 257 14.69 -8.77 -13.24
CA ILE A 257 15.97 -9.48 -13.29
C ILE A 257 16.09 -10.32 -14.57
N ASP A 258 15.04 -11.07 -14.91
CA ASP A 258 15.00 -11.92 -16.11
C ASP A 258 15.05 -11.10 -17.41
N GLN A 259 14.58 -9.83 -17.37
CA GLN A 259 14.68 -8.89 -18.49
C GLN A 259 16.02 -8.15 -18.55
N ASN A 260 16.95 -8.39 -17.61
CA ASN A 260 18.24 -7.73 -17.52
C ASN A 260 18.11 -6.20 -17.56
N VAL A 261 17.29 -5.64 -16.68
CA VAL A 261 17.17 -4.19 -16.49
C VAL A 261 18.41 -3.63 -15.78
N ASP A 262 18.58 -2.33 -15.77
CA ASP A 262 19.72 -1.67 -15.13
C ASP A 262 19.35 -1.10 -13.75
N VAL A 263 18.09 -0.75 -13.58
CA VAL A 263 17.55 -0.16 -12.35
C VAL A 263 16.17 -0.74 -12.06
N ILE A 264 15.84 -0.93 -10.80
CA ILE A 264 14.49 -1.26 -10.33
C ILE A 264 14.05 -0.15 -9.38
N ASN A 265 12.92 0.50 -9.68
CA ASN A 265 12.26 1.46 -8.80
C ASN A 265 11.06 0.81 -8.11
N LEU A 266 11.03 0.93 -6.77
CA LEU A 266 9.99 0.41 -5.88
C LEU A 266 9.42 1.56 -5.04
N SER A 267 8.44 2.26 -5.59
CA SER A 267 7.74 3.38 -4.92
C SER A 267 6.66 2.88 -3.96
N LEU A 268 6.95 1.86 -3.19
CA LEU A 268 6.04 1.11 -2.32
C LEU A 268 6.77 0.55 -1.11
N GLY A 269 6.02 0.10 -0.10
CA GLY A 269 6.64 -0.52 1.06
C GLY A 269 5.67 -1.30 1.94
N TRP A 270 6.23 -2.11 2.84
CA TRP A 270 5.50 -2.87 3.86
C TRP A 270 6.31 -2.98 5.14
N GLU A 271 5.63 -3.11 6.27
CA GLU A 271 6.29 -3.34 7.53
C GLU A 271 6.75 -4.80 7.64
N LYS A 272 7.94 -5.01 8.17
CA LYS A 272 8.45 -6.33 8.51
C LYS A 272 7.51 -7.02 9.49
N SER A 273 7.29 -8.31 9.27
CA SER A 273 6.49 -9.12 10.20
C SER A 273 7.13 -9.17 11.59
N ALA A 274 6.34 -8.91 12.64
CA ALA A 274 6.80 -8.94 14.03
C ALA A 274 7.35 -10.32 14.45
N SER A 275 6.95 -11.39 13.76
CA SER A 275 7.42 -12.77 13.97
C SER A 275 8.71 -13.14 13.23
N GLY A 276 9.34 -12.17 12.56
CA GLY A 276 10.46 -12.39 11.64
C GLY A 276 10.00 -12.31 10.18
N SER A 277 10.95 -12.38 9.23
CA SER A 277 10.62 -12.35 7.80
C SER A 277 9.82 -13.60 7.40
N SER A 278 8.71 -13.39 6.68
CA SER A 278 7.96 -14.48 6.05
C SER A 278 8.77 -15.11 4.90
N PRO A 279 8.40 -16.31 4.42
CA PRO A 279 9.07 -16.91 3.25
C PRO A 279 9.10 -16.00 2.03
N ILE A 280 8.00 -15.30 1.71
CA ILE A 280 7.97 -14.37 0.58
C ILE A 280 8.86 -13.14 0.81
N GLU A 281 8.88 -12.58 2.03
CA GLU A 281 9.80 -11.48 2.38
C GLU A 281 11.26 -11.92 2.26
N THR A 282 11.58 -13.15 2.66
CA THR A 282 12.92 -13.74 2.50
C THR A 282 13.28 -13.93 1.02
N GLU A 283 12.33 -14.39 0.21
CA GLU A 283 12.52 -14.59 -1.24
C GLU A 283 12.74 -13.24 -1.95
N ILE A 284 11.98 -12.20 -1.59
CA ILE A 284 12.20 -10.84 -2.12
C ILE A 284 13.61 -10.36 -1.78
N GLY A 285 14.07 -10.55 -0.53
CA GLY A 285 15.43 -10.19 -0.12
C GLY A 285 16.49 -10.92 -0.94
N ASN A 286 16.30 -12.20 -1.22
CA ASN A 286 17.21 -13.00 -2.05
C ASN A 286 17.23 -12.52 -3.51
N LEU A 287 16.07 -12.14 -4.07
CA LEU A 287 15.99 -11.59 -5.42
C LEU A 287 16.64 -10.21 -5.52
N ILE A 288 16.48 -9.37 -4.50
CA ILE A 288 17.18 -8.08 -4.42
C ILE A 288 18.70 -8.31 -4.44
N GLN A 289 19.19 -9.26 -3.63
CA GLN A 289 20.60 -9.60 -3.64
C GLN A 289 21.05 -10.17 -5.01
N GLU A 290 20.21 -10.97 -5.68
CA GLU A 290 20.50 -11.44 -7.04
C GLU A 290 20.59 -10.27 -8.04
N ALA A 291 19.65 -9.30 -7.94
CA ALA A 291 19.66 -8.10 -8.77
C ALA A 291 20.96 -7.30 -8.60
N VAL A 292 21.36 -7.04 -7.34
CA VAL A 292 22.58 -6.31 -7.01
C VAL A 292 23.83 -7.03 -7.52
N ASN A 293 23.89 -8.35 -7.37
CA ASN A 293 25.00 -9.18 -7.88
C ASN A 293 25.11 -9.14 -9.42
N LYS A 294 24.02 -8.85 -10.10
CA LYS A 294 23.97 -8.63 -11.56
C LYS A 294 24.26 -7.17 -11.96
N GLY A 295 24.54 -6.31 -11.01
CA GLY A 295 24.77 -4.89 -11.22
C GLY A 295 23.49 -4.07 -11.44
N ILE A 296 22.32 -4.61 -11.12
CA ILE A 296 21.05 -3.90 -11.14
C ILE A 296 20.93 -3.11 -9.85
N VAL A 297 20.69 -1.81 -9.95
CA VAL A 297 20.51 -0.94 -8.78
C VAL A 297 19.04 -0.93 -8.36
N VAL A 298 18.75 -1.22 -7.11
CA VAL A 298 17.40 -1.21 -6.55
C VAL A 298 17.21 0.05 -5.71
N VAL A 299 16.17 0.81 -6.01
CA VAL A 299 15.82 2.08 -5.35
C VAL A 299 14.42 1.94 -4.75
N ALA A 300 14.22 2.38 -3.52
CA ALA A 300 12.94 2.23 -2.84
C ALA A 300 12.60 3.42 -1.92
N ALA A 301 11.32 3.68 -1.76
CA ALA A 301 10.78 4.69 -0.87
C ALA A 301 10.87 4.26 0.61
N VAL A 302 11.28 5.17 1.52
CA VAL A 302 11.40 4.88 2.96
C VAL A 302 10.09 5.00 3.74
N GLY A 303 9.00 5.44 3.10
CA GLY A 303 7.66 5.52 3.68
C GLY A 303 7.25 6.89 4.20
N ASN A 304 5.93 7.05 4.41
CA ASN A 304 5.27 8.34 4.65
C ASN A 304 4.64 8.44 6.06
N GLY A 305 5.34 7.96 7.07
CA GLY A 305 4.90 8.11 8.46
C GLY A 305 3.88 7.06 8.92
N ASP A 306 3.26 7.35 10.05
CA ASP A 306 2.19 6.57 10.64
C ASP A 306 0.81 6.86 9.99
N GLU A 307 -0.27 6.29 10.53
CA GLU A 307 -1.65 6.51 10.07
C GLU A 307 -2.08 7.99 10.04
N ASN A 308 -1.39 8.86 10.78
CA ASN A 308 -1.64 10.29 10.84
C ASN A 308 -0.70 11.10 9.92
N GLY A 309 0.15 10.44 9.15
CA GLY A 309 1.17 11.08 8.32
C GLY A 309 2.30 11.71 9.14
N THR A 310 2.53 11.24 10.37
CA THR A 310 3.65 11.67 11.21
C THR A 310 4.84 10.77 10.94
N ARG A 311 5.99 11.36 10.63
CA ARG A 311 7.22 10.61 10.34
C ARG A 311 7.63 9.69 11.49
N VAL A 312 8.02 8.48 11.15
CA VAL A 312 8.46 7.44 12.08
C VAL A 312 9.82 6.87 11.65
N ASN A 313 10.45 6.08 12.52
CA ASN A 313 11.65 5.35 12.14
C ASN A 313 11.29 4.27 11.10
N GLY A 314 11.88 4.38 9.91
CA GLY A 314 11.64 3.52 8.75
C GLY A 314 12.51 2.26 8.68
N ASP A 315 13.36 1.98 9.68
CA ASP A 315 14.32 0.87 9.61
C ASP A 315 13.68 -0.52 9.57
N ASN A 316 12.37 -0.60 9.81
CA ASN A 316 11.57 -1.83 9.65
C ASN A 316 10.65 -1.79 8.42
N LEU A 317 10.73 -0.75 7.58
CA LEU A 317 9.94 -0.66 6.35
C LEU A 317 10.72 -1.23 5.17
N TYR A 318 10.19 -2.28 4.60
CA TYR A 318 10.75 -2.94 3.43
C TYR A 318 10.05 -2.47 2.15
N PRO A 319 10.72 -2.41 0.99
CA PRO A 319 12.05 -2.95 0.73
C PRO A 319 13.22 -2.01 1.03
N ALA A 320 12.98 -0.74 1.40
CA ALA A 320 14.07 0.24 1.64
C ALA A 320 15.09 -0.21 2.70
N SER A 321 14.67 -1.07 3.66
CA SER A 321 15.54 -1.59 4.72
C SER A 321 16.29 -2.88 4.38
N TYR A 322 16.19 -3.40 3.15
CA TYR A 322 17.08 -4.49 2.71
C TYR A 322 18.49 -3.94 2.44
N THR A 323 19.49 -4.76 2.74
CA THR A 323 20.88 -4.44 2.41
C THR A 323 21.01 -4.22 0.90
N ASP A 324 21.81 -3.23 0.50
CA ASP A 324 22.09 -2.86 -0.89
C ASP A 324 20.89 -2.30 -1.69
N VAL A 325 19.76 -1.98 -1.04
CA VAL A 325 18.70 -1.14 -1.60
C VAL A 325 19.01 0.32 -1.27
N ILE A 326 18.87 1.19 -2.23
CA ILE A 326 18.97 2.65 -2.02
C ILE A 326 17.63 3.14 -1.49
N GLY A 327 17.56 3.41 -0.20
CA GLY A 327 16.38 3.97 0.46
C GLY A 327 16.31 5.49 0.31
N VAL A 328 15.13 6.00 -0.07
CA VAL A 328 14.95 7.40 -0.46
C VAL A 328 13.95 8.13 0.41
N GLY A 329 14.41 9.18 1.09
CA GLY A 329 13.61 10.13 1.85
C GLY A 329 13.07 11.28 0.97
N ALA A 330 11.98 11.91 1.42
CA ALA A 330 11.30 12.96 0.68
C ALA A 330 11.67 14.37 1.17
N LEU A 331 12.02 15.23 0.23
CA LEU A 331 12.29 16.66 0.44
C LEU A 331 11.15 17.53 -0.04
N ASN A 332 11.00 18.67 0.60
CA ASN A 332 10.17 19.79 0.18
C ASN A 332 11.04 21.03 -0.04
N SER A 333 10.58 21.94 -0.90
CA SER A 333 11.08 23.30 -0.94
C SER A 333 10.26 24.19 -0.01
N ASN A 334 10.89 24.83 0.96
CA ASN A 334 10.25 25.79 1.86
C ASN A 334 9.74 27.06 1.16
N LEU A 335 10.01 27.22 -0.12
CA LEU A 335 9.50 28.32 -0.94
C LEU A 335 8.09 28.06 -1.46
N ILE A 336 7.66 26.78 -1.56
CA ILE A 336 6.33 26.46 -2.07
C ILE A 336 5.29 26.81 -1.02
N THR A 337 4.34 27.68 -1.42
CA THR A 337 3.25 28.14 -0.56
C THR A 337 1.93 27.55 -1.01
N VAL A 338 1.22 26.93 -0.07
CA VAL A 338 -0.12 26.36 -0.27
C VAL A 338 -1.15 27.28 0.39
N GLU A 339 -2.08 27.82 -0.39
CA GLU A 339 -3.19 28.65 0.09
C GLU A 339 -4.52 28.12 -0.44
N ASN A 340 -5.49 27.88 0.44
CA ASN A 340 -6.83 27.38 0.06
C ASN A 340 -6.77 26.14 -0.86
N ASN A 341 -5.90 25.18 -0.54
CA ASN A 341 -5.63 23.96 -1.30
C ASN A 341 -5.10 24.18 -2.73
N SER A 342 -4.44 25.28 -2.95
CA SER A 342 -3.79 25.58 -4.22
C SER A 342 -2.35 26.03 -3.98
N ILE A 343 -1.47 25.66 -4.86
CA ILE A 343 -0.08 26.14 -4.85
C ILE A 343 -0.02 27.44 -5.64
N LEU A 344 0.61 28.47 -5.06
CA LEU A 344 0.88 29.69 -5.79
C LEU A 344 1.96 29.44 -6.84
N LEU A 345 1.68 29.72 -8.12
CA LEU A 345 2.63 29.52 -9.23
C LEU A 345 3.95 30.25 -9.00
N SER A 346 3.89 31.50 -8.52
CA SER A 346 5.11 32.27 -8.21
C SER A 346 5.98 31.58 -7.16
N SER A 347 5.39 30.90 -6.17
CA SER A 347 6.13 30.15 -5.15
C SER A 347 6.69 28.84 -5.72
N TYR A 348 5.97 28.16 -6.60
CA TYR A 348 6.44 26.98 -7.30
C TYR A 348 7.63 27.31 -8.21
N LEU A 349 7.51 28.38 -9.00
CA LEU A 349 8.61 28.90 -9.84
C LEU A 349 9.79 29.41 -9.01
N ALA A 350 9.56 29.93 -7.82
CA ALA A 350 10.62 30.30 -6.89
C ALA A 350 11.40 29.07 -6.44
N ALA A 351 10.70 27.95 -6.11
CA ALA A 351 11.35 26.69 -5.81
C ALA A 351 12.13 26.15 -7.02
N TYR A 352 11.53 26.16 -8.20
CA TYR A 352 12.19 25.80 -9.46
C TYR A 352 13.47 26.58 -9.69
N ASN A 353 13.47 27.90 -9.50
CA ASN A 353 14.60 28.78 -9.79
C ASN A 353 15.64 28.90 -8.66
N SER A 354 15.28 28.55 -7.41
CA SER A 354 16.16 28.78 -6.26
C SER A 354 17.29 27.75 -6.15
N GLY A 355 17.13 26.60 -6.79
CA GLY A 355 18.03 25.49 -6.60
C GLY A 355 17.86 24.85 -5.20
N ASP A 356 18.95 24.68 -4.50
CA ASP A 356 19.12 23.81 -3.34
C ASP A 356 19.06 24.50 -1.97
N SER A 357 18.96 25.83 -1.91
CA SER A 357 19.13 26.59 -0.66
C SER A 357 17.96 26.57 0.33
N ASN A 358 16.82 26.00 -0.07
CA ASN A 358 15.57 26.03 0.72
C ASN A 358 14.95 24.65 0.92
N LEU A 359 15.75 23.61 0.87
CA LEU A 359 15.30 22.24 1.02
C LEU A 359 15.15 21.86 2.50
N ALA A 360 14.14 21.08 2.80
CA ALA A 360 13.93 20.44 4.10
C ALA A 360 13.27 19.07 3.91
N TYR A 361 13.43 18.16 4.85
CA TYR A 361 12.63 16.94 4.87
C TYR A 361 11.15 17.27 5.04
N THR A 362 10.29 16.42 4.49
CA THR A 362 8.84 16.57 4.64
C THR A 362 8.37 16.09 6.02
N SER A 363 7.22 16.59 6.48
CA SER A 363 6.64 16.19 7.76
C SER A 363 6.24 14.71 7.81
N PHE A 364 6.11 14.06 6.67
CA PHE A 364 5.72 12.66 6.55
C PHE A 364 6.89 11.71 6.27
N SER A 365 7.99 12.17 5.65
CA SER A 365 9.08 11.26 5.28
C SER A 365 9.64 10.53 6.49
N ASN A 366 9.67 9.21 6.45
CA ASN A 366 10.32 8.42 7.47
C ASN A 366 11.81 8.75 7.57
N PHE A 367 12.42 8.43 8.70
CA PHE A 367 13.82 8.64 9.03
C PHE A 367 14.45 7.33 9.53
N GLY A 368 15.76 7.25 9.59
CA GLY A 368 16.48 6.08 10.11
C GLY A 368 17.70 5.73 9.30
N GLN A 369 18.28 4.56 9.58
CA GLN A 369 19.44 4.05 8.83
C GLN A 369 19.07 3.62 7.41
N SER A 370 17.79 3.37 7.16
CA SER A 370 17.25 3.03 5.84
C SER A 370 17.20 4.20 4.86
N VAL A 371 17.46 5.43 5.31
CA VAL A 371 17.57 6.60 4.42
C VAL A 371 19.01 6.67 3.89
N ASP A 372 19.20 6.36 2.61
CA ASP A 372 20.51 6.51 1.96
C ASP A 372 20.66 7.86 1.31
N PHE A 373 19.65 8.33 0.60
CA PHE A 373 19.59 9.64 -0.02
C PHE A 373 18.22 10.25 0.18
N SER A 374 18.15 11.56 -0.02
CA SER A 374 16.90 12.29 -0.06
C SER A 374 16.72 12.96 -1.41
N ALA A 375 15.48 13.06 -1.87
CA ALA A 375 15.14 13.69 -3.14
C ALA A 375 13.80 14.45 -3.05
N PRO A 376 13.50 15.35 -3.97
CA PRO A 376 12.20 16.02 -4.06
C PRO A 376 11.06 15.01 -4.05
N GLY A 377 10.17 15.13 -3.07
CA GLY A 377 9.06 14.18 -2.87
C GLY A 377 7.75 14.86 -2.46
N GLN A 378 7.74 16.18 -2.28
CA GLN A 378 6.53 16.93 -1.97
C GLN A 378 6.22 17.93 -3.08
N HIS A 379 4.94 18.00 -3.46
CA HIS A 379 4.45 18.87 -4.54
C HIS A 379 5.12 18.59 -5.90
N ILE A 380 5.22 17.33 -6.25
CA ILE A 380 5.88 16.89 -7.48
C ILE A 380 4.88 16.84 -8.64
N LEU A 381 5.23 17.51 -9.73
CA LEU A 381 4.50 17.52 -10.99
C LEU A 381 5.01 16.39 -11.88
N SER A 382 4.11 15.57 -12.45
CA SER A 382 4.45 14.52 -13.40
C SER A 382 3.23 14.07 -14.20
N LEU A 383 3.36 12.99 -14.99
CA LEU A 383 2.27 12.40 -15.78
C LEU A 383 1.21 11.78 -14.87
N VAL A 384 -0.04 11.82 -15.31
CA VAL A 384 -1.15 11.06 -14.70
C VAL A 384 -1.98 10.41 -15.80
N PRO A 385 -2.76 9.36 -15.50
CA PRO A 385 -3.63 8.73 -16.50
C PRO A 385 -4.63 9.71 -17.11
N THR A 386 -4.98 9.48 -18.34
CA THR A 386 -6.05 10.20 -19.06
C THR A 386 -7.36 10.07 -18.29
N GLY A 387 -8.00 11.20 -17.99
CA GLY A 387 -9.24 11.24 -17.18
C GLY A 387 -9.01 11.18 -15.67
N ALA A 388 -7.77 11.29 -15.19
CA ALA A 388 -7.51 11.46 -13.77
C ALA A 388 -8.12 12.75 -13.23
N ALA A 389 -8.53 12.76 -11.97
CA ALA A 389 -9.12 13.95 -11.33
C ALA A 389 -8.15 15.14 -11.27
N MET A 390 -6.86 14.89 -11.46
CA MET A 390 -5.77 15.87 -11.42
C MET A 390 -5.13 16.12 -12.79
N GLU A 391 -5.81 15.78 -13.90
CA GLU A 391 -5.25 15.89 -15.26
C GLU A 391 -4.80 17.32 -15.61
N GLU A 392 -5.44 18.35 -15.02
CA GLU A 392 -5.03 19.74 -15.23
C GLU A 392 -3.73 20.13 -14.50
N PHE A 393 -3.50 19.54 -13.29
CA PHE A 393 -2.31 19.82 -12.46
C PHE A 393 -1.95 18.59 -11.64
N PRO A 394 -1.20 17.68 -12.22
CA PRO A 394 -0.85 16.41 -11.61
C PRO A 394 0.27 16.56 -10.56
N ILE A 395 -0.05 17.08 -9.38
CA ILE A 395 0.87 17.31 -8.28
C ILE A 395 0.56 16.36 -7.14
N VAL A 396 1.53 15.52 -6.83
CA VAL A 396 1.45 14.51 -5.79
C VAL A 396 2.62 14.64 -4.81
N SER A 397 2.47 14.07 -3.61
CA SER A 397 3.49 14.11 -2.57
C SER A 397 3.64 12.73 -1.95
N GLY A 398 4.89 12.32 -1.69
CA GLY A 398 5.22 11.05 -1.07
C GLY A 398 6.69 10.71 -1.25
N THR A 399 7.24 9.84 -0.41
CA THR A 399 8.56 9.23 -0.64
C THR A 399 8.56 8.38 -1.91
N SER A 400 7.38 7.92 -2.35
CA SER A 400 7.15 7.26 -3.63
C SER A 400 7.46 8.14 -4.83
N HIS A 401 7.41 9.47 -4.69
CA HIS A 401 7.81 10.42 -5.73
C HIS A 401 9.26 10.90 -5.58
N ALA A 402 9.87 10.72 -4.41
CA ALA A 402 11.30 10.93 -4.21
C ALA A 402 12.13 9.78 -4.80
N SER A 403 11.70 8.54 -4.60
CA SER A 403 12.36 7.33 -5.12
C SER A 403 12.64 7.40 -6.64
N PRO A 404 11.67 7.75 -7.53
CA PRO A 404 11.93 7.83 -8.96
C PRO A 404 12.89 8.94 -9.35
N HIS A 405 13.05 10.01 -8.56
CA HIS A 405 14.10 11.01 -8.79
C HIS A 405 15.51 10.42 -8.61
N ILE A 406 15.68 9.58 -7.56
CA ILE A 406 16.95 8.86 -7.36
C ILE A 406 17.13 7.78 -8.43
N ALA A 407 16.05 7.06 -8.82
CA ALA A 407 16.12 6.11 -9.92
C ALA A 407 16.53 6.79 -11.25
N ALA A 408 16.05 8.01 -11.50
CA ALA A 408 16.47 8.83 -12.63
C ALA A 408 17.95 9.24 -12.53
N ALA A 409 18.42 9.63 -11.36
CA ALA A 409 19.82 9.93 -11.10
C ALA A 409 20.72 8.70 -11.35
N VAL A 410 20.34 7.53 -10.82
CA VAL A 410 21.00 6.24 -11.07
C VAL A 410 21.05 5.92 -12.55
N ALA A 411 19.91 6.02 -13.25
CA ALA A 411 19.83 5.74 -14.69
C ALA A 411 20.69 6.73 -15.51
N THR A 412 20.76 7.98 -15.08
CA THR A 412 21.64 9.00 -15.70
C THR A 412 23.11 8.62 -15.54
N VAL A 413 23.53 8.18 -14.35
CA VAL A 413 24.89 7.64 -14.12
C VAL A 413 25.16 6.41 -14.99
N LYS A 414 24.22 5.46 -15.05
CA LYS A 414 24.29 4.26 -15.89
C LYS A 414 24.29 4.59 -17.39
N SER A 415 23.61 5.64 -17.84
CA SER A 415 23.67 6.12 -19.22
C SER A 415 25.06 6.55 -19.62
N TYR A 416 25.86 6.95 -18.67
CA TYR A 416 27.24 7.29 -18.89
C TYR A 416 28.13 6.06 -19.07
N ASP A 417 28.04 5.12 -18.14
CA ASP A 417 28.70 3.82 -18.20
C ASP A 417 27.81 2.75 -17.53
N LYS A 418 27.23 1.90 -18.38
CA LYS A 418 26.29 0.85 -17.95
C LYS A 418 26.91 -0.20 -17.03
N THR A 419 28.24 -0.33 -17.08
CA THR A 419 29.00 -1.33 -16.30
C THR A 419 29.22 -0.95 -14.84
N PHE A 420 28.88 0.27 -14.43
CA PHE A 420 28.99 0.66 -13.03
C PHE A 420 28.20 -0.26 -12.11
N THR A 421 28.88 -0.78 -11.10
CA THR A 421 28.26 -1.58 -10.04
C THR A 421 27.39 -0.71 -9.13
N THR A 422 26.48 -1.33 -8.37
CA THR A 422 25.67 -0.62 -7.37
C THR A 422 26.52 0.22 -6.42
N ALA A 423 27.63 -0.34 -5.92
CA ALA A 423 28.55 0.39 -5.02
C ALA A 423 29.22 1.60 -5.70
N GLN A 424 29.57 1.50 -6.99
CA GLN A 424 30.15 2.62 -7.73
C GLN A 424 29.09 3.70 -7.98
N VAL A 425 27.87 3.32 -8.36
CA VAL A 425 26.74 4.25 -8.52
C VAL A 425 26.48 4.98 -7.20
N TYR A 426 26.41 4.24 -6.08
CA TYR A 426 26.20 4.82 -4.76
C TYR A 426 27.28 5.90 -4.44
N LYS A 427 28.55 5.56 -4.66
CA LYS A 427 29.65 6.52 -4.43
C LYS A 427 29.57 7.75 -5.32
N ILE A 428 29.16 7.61 -6.57
CA ILE A 428 28.96 8.73 -7.48
C ILE A 428 27.84 9.63 -6.97
N LEU A 429 26.69 9.04 -6.59
CA LEU A 429 25.58 9.81 -6.02
C LEU A 429 26.03 10.53 -4.74
N GLN A 430 26.74 9.86 -3.84
CA GLN A 430 27.29 10.43 -2.60
C GLN A 430 28.21 11.62 -2.89
N GLU A 431 29.13 11.49 -3.87
CA GLU A 431 30.06 12.55 -4.22
C GLU A 431 29.38 13.81 -4.80
N TYR A 432 28.28 13.60 -5.52
CA TYR A 432 27.48 14.67 -6.07
C TYR A 432 26.34 15.11 -5.16
N SER A 433 26.21 14.56 -3.95
CA SER A 433 25.16 14.94 -3.03
C SER A 433 25.44 16.29 -2.37
N LEU A 434 24.40 17.11 -2.30
CA LEU A 434 24.32 18.24 -1.40
C LEU A 434 24.09 17.70 0.00
N ASP A 435 25.04 17.88 0.88
CA ASP A 435 24.93 17.52 2.30
C ASP A 435 23.87 18.39 2.98
N LEU A 436 22.83 17.78 3.45
CA LEU A 436 21.68 18.42 4.09
C LEU A 436 21.62 18.00 5.56
N GLY A 437 21.23 18.92 6.43
CA GLY A 437 21.06 18.62 7.86
C GLY A 437 22.38 18.62 8.64
N THR A 438 22.68 17.52 9.32
CA THR A 438 23.92 17.35 10.09
C THR A 438 25.04 16.94 9.15
N GLN A 439 26.20 17.56 9.27
CA GLN A 439 27.35 17.27 8.40
C GLN A 439 27.65 15.77 8.27
N ASN A 440 27.83 15.28 7.06
CA ASN A 440 27.92 13.89 6.62
C ASN A 440 26.59 13.14 6.78
N ARG A 441 26.60 11.84 6.50
CA ARG A 441 25.39 11.01 6.56
C ARG A 441 24.68 11.15 7.89
N ASP A 442 23.39 11.46 7.85
CA ASP A 442 22.51 11.49 9.01
C ASP A 442 21.22 10.67 8.79
N VAL A 443 20.40 10.53 9.83
CA VAL A 443 19.20 9.69 9.78
C VAL A 443 18.00 10.36 9.09
N ASP A 444 18.06 11.66 8.87
CA ASP A 444 16.97 12.44 8.29
C ASP A 444 17.10 12.58 6.77
N TYR A 445 18.34 12.76 6.30
CA TYR A 445 18.66 13.04 4.89
C TYR A 445 19.56 12.00 4.21
N GLY A 446 20.09 11.01 4.97
CA GLY A 446 21.09 10.07 4.47
C GLY A 446 22.39 10.79 4.08
N GLU A 447 22.92 10.49 2.90
CA GLU A 447 24.08 11.18 2.28
C GLU A 447 23.69 12.55 1.68
N GLY A 448 22.44 12.99 1.83
CA GLY A 448 21.91 14.21 1.25
C GLY A 448 21.20 14.00 -0.09
N MET A 449 21.10 15.06 -0.89
CA MET A 449 20.44 15.06 -2.20
C MET A 449 21.44 15.07 -3.35
N PRO A 450 21.50 14.05 -4.21
CA PRO A 450 22.31 14.09 -5.42
C PRO A 450 21.93 15.29 -6.30
N CYS A 451 22.91 16.15 -6.62
CA CYS A 451 22.72 17.39 -7.38
C CYS A 451 23.80 17.54 -8.45
N PHE A 452 23.38 17.54 -9.71
CA PHE A 452 24.28 17.61 -10.85
C PHE A 452 24.38 19.02 -11.49
N LYS A 453 23.82 20.05 -10.85
CA LYS A 453 23.77 21.43 -11.38
C LYS A 453 25.12 22.04 -11.67
N ASN A 454 26.09 21.82 -10.80
CA ASN A 454 27.45 22.37 -10.91
C ASN A 454 28.41 21.36 -11.48
N TYR A 455 27.93 20.55 -12.40
CA TYR A 455 28.77 19.63 -13.11
C TYR A 455 29.78 20.38 -13.99
N GLU A 456 30.96 20.60 -13.43
CA GLU A 456 32.09 21.08 -14.22
C GLU A 456 32.62 19.91 -15.07
N GLU A 457 32.68 20.10 -16.41
CA GLU A 457 33.44 19.19 -17.26
C GLU A 457 34.86 19.13 -16.68
N CYS A 458 35.29 17.94 -16.28
CA CYS A 458 36.69 17.74 -15.95
C CYS A 458 37.50 18.17 -17.16
N ASP A 459 38.29 19.25 -17.00
CA ASP A 459 39.33 19.55 -17.94
C ASP A 459 40.20 18.28 -18.00
N CYS A 460 40.24 17.59 -19.18
CA CYS A 460 40.83 16.27 -19.37
C CYS A 460 42.34 16.20 -19.06
N ASN A 461 42.82 17.01 -18.16
CA ASN A 461 44.15 16.98 -17.61
C ASN A 461 44.13 16.11 -16.34
N CYS A 462 44.40 14.82 -16.52
CA CYS A 462 44.35 13.77 -15.52
C CYS A 462 45.13 14.07 -14.22
N ASP A 463 46.03 15.03 -14.21
CA ASP A 463 46.85 15.37 -13.04
C ASP A 463 46.16 16.31 -12.03
N ASN A 464 44.95 16.86 -12.35
CA ASN A 464 44.28 17.86 -11.53
C ASN A 464 42.78 17.55 -11.24
N CYS A 465 42.27 16.39 -11.59
CA CYS A 465 40.89 16.04 -11.27
C CYS A 465 40.75 15.72 -9.78
N SER A 466 39.98 16.54 -9.06
CA SER A 466 39.73 16.35 -7.62
C SER A 466 38.60 15.36 -7.32
N LYS A 467 37.84 14.91 -8.35
CA LYS A 467 36.72 14.00 -8.21
C LYS A 467 37.05 12.58 -8.63
N ILE A 468 36.56 11.62 -7.91
CA ILE A 468 36.82 10.18 -8.14
C ILE A 468 36.23 9.74 -9.50
N TYR A 469 35.13 10.36 -9.93
CA TYR A 469 34.46 10.06 -11.20
C TYR A 469 34.24 11.35 -12.00
N CYS A 470 34.76 11.39 -13.22
CA CYS A 470 34.56 12.51 -14.13
C CYS A 470 33.55 12.14 -15.21
N PHE A 471 32.34 12.67 -15.12
CA PHE A 471 31.36 12.58 -16.21
C PHE A 471 31.81 13.43 -17.42
N GLY A 472 31.58 12.98 -18.64
CA GLY A 472 31.85 13.76 -19.85
C GLY A 472 33.26 13.70 -20.39
N CYS A 473 34.21 13.06 -19.72
CA CYS A 473 35.56 12.91 -20.22
C CYS A 473 35.62 11.90 -21.37
N SER A 474 36.01 12.35 -22.55
CA SER A 474 36.27 11.49 -23.74
C SER A 474 37.59 10.71 -23.63
N CYS A 475 38.38 10.94 -22.61
CA CYS A 475 39.66 10.28 -22.37
C CYS A 475 39.42 8.89 -21.79
N THR A 476 39.81 7.83 -22.50
CA THR A 476 39.70 6.43 -22.08
C THR A 476 40.55 6.10 -20.85
N THR A 477 41.53 6.93 -20.52
CA THR A 477 42.40 6.80 -19.35
C THR A 477 41.89 7.56 -18.12
N CYS A 478 40.93 8.51 -18.29
CA CYS A 478 40.44 9.35 -17.22
C CYS A 478 39.02 8.91 -16.71
N LYS A 479 38.45 7.84 -17.26
CA LYS A 479 37.16 7.33 -16.79
C LYS A 479 37.15 6.92 -15.33
N PHE A 480 38.34 6.56 -14.82
CA PHE A 480 38.56 6.31 -13.41
C PHE A 480 39.91 6.97 -13.06
N HIS A 481 39.89 8.10 -12.37
CA HIS A 481 40.98 8.35 -11.47
C HIS A 481 40.88 7.28 -10.39
N GLU A 482 41.59 6.15 -10.62
CA GLU A 482 42.08 5.43 -9.48
C GLU A 482 42.96 6.45 -8.76
N GLN A 483 42.45 7.17 -7.77
CA GLN A 483 43.20 7.51 -6.60
C GLN A 483 44.06 6.28 -6.32
N PRO A 484 45.35 6.35 -6.10
CA PRO A 484 46.18 5.16 -5.87
C PRO A 484 45.35 4.30 -4.93
N VAL A 485 44.92 3.15 -5.46
CA VAL A 485 43.86 2.33 -4.87
C VAL A 485 44.14 2.33 -3.39
N LYS A 486 43.24 2.89 -2.59
CA LYS A 486 43.30 2.76 -1.15
C LYS A 486 43.28 1.25 -0.89
N ALA A 487 44.45 0.65 -1.08
CA ALA A 487 44.58 -0.77 -1.02
C ALA A 487 44.73 -1.16 0.44
N LEU A 488 44.00 -2.17 0.84
CA LEU A 488 44.13 -2.74 2.17
C LEU A 488 45.60 -3.16 2.43
N SER A 489 46.29 -2.39 3.24
CA SER A 489 47.69 -2.64 3.59
C SER A 489 47.86 -3.62 4.75
N GLY A 490 46.85 -3.64 5.69
CA GLY A 490 46.84 -4.51 6.82
C GLY A 490 45.54 -4.43 7.61
N ILE A 491 45.37 -5.31 8.58
CA ILE A 491 44.37 -5.15 9.63
C ILE A 491 45.04 -5.26 11.01
N GLU A 492 44.39 -4.64 12.01
CA GLU A 492 44.86 -4.66 13.40
C GLU A 492 43.63 -4.87 14.32
N ILE A 493 43.85 -5.67 15.37
CA ILE A 493 42.87 -5.77 16.44
C ILE A 493 43.17 -4.68 17.45
N THR A 494 42.49 -3.54 17.30
CA THR A 494 42.73 -2.33 18.11
C THR A 494 42.11 -2.42 19.50
N THR A 495 41.11 -3.27 19.67
CA THR A 495 40.55 -3.64 20.98
C THR A 495 40.41 -5.15 21.04
N ALA A 496 40.99 -5.80 22.01
CA ALA A 496 40.82 -7.23 22.22
C ALA A 496 39.41 -7.58 22.69
N PRO A 497 38.92 -8.80 22.41
CA PRO A 497 37.64 -9.25 22.94
C PRO A 497 37.67 -9.33 24.45
N THR A 498 36.50 -9.18 25.07
CA THR A 498 36.36 -9.20 26.55
C THR A 498 36.71 -10.54 27.19
N LYS A 499 36.60 -11.63 26.42
CA LYS A 499 36.93 -13.00 26.86
C LYS A 499 38.14 -13.52 26.07
N LEU A 500 39.19 -13.86 26.78
CA LEU A 500 40.42 -14.42 26.22
C LEU A 500 40.77 -15.80 26.78
N THR A 501 40.01 -16.31 27.79
CA THR A 501 40.19 -17.62 28.39
C THR A 501 38.94 -18.46 28.19
N TYR A 502 39.10 -19.64 27.67
CA TYR A 502 38.06 -20.57 27.28
C TYR A 502 38.30 -21.93 27.89
N GLU A 503 37.25 -22.71 28.01
CA GLU A 503 37.35 -24.12 28.25
C GLU A 503 37.32 -24.88 26.90
N GLU A 504 37.95 -26.04 26.80
CA GLU A 504 37.92 -26.87 25.60
C GLU A 504 36.45 -27.21 25.21
N GLY A 505 36.10 -26.97 23.95
CA GLY A 505 34.77 -27.12 23.40
C GLY A 505 33.90 -25.86 23.40
N GLU A 506 34.34 -24.79 24.05
CA GLU A 506 33.67 -23.48 23.92
C GLU A 506 33.93 -22.86 22.53
N LYS A 507 33.08 -21.94 22.13
CA LYS A 507 33.29 -21.14 20.91
C LYS A 507 33.91 -19.78 21.26
N PHE A 508 34.70 -19.25 20.32
CA PHE A 508 35.25 -17.94 20.46
C PHE A 508 34.13 -16.86 20.51
N ASP A 509 34.23 -15.97 21.48
CA ASP A 509 33.31 -14.84 21.67
C ASP A 509 34.03 -13.56 21.29
N LYS A 510 33.58 -12.93 20.19
CA LYS A 510 34.15 -11.69 19.67
C LYS A 510 33.63 -10.41 20.38
N THR A 511 32.79 -10.52 21.39
CA THR A 511 32.20 -9.38 22.11
C THR A 511 33.28 -8.42 22.60
N GLY A 512 33.15 -7.15 22.21
CA GLY A 512 34.08 -6.08 22.54
C GLY A 512 35.34 -6.01 21.66
N MET A 513 35.53 -6.94 20.71
CA MET A 513 36.64 -6.88 19.78
C MET A 513 36.43 -5.83 18.71
N VAL A 514 37.40 -4.98 18.49
CA VAL A 514 37.41 -3.99 17.40
C VAL A 514 38.56 -4.32 16.44
N VAL A 515 38.19 -4.48 15.17
CA VAL A 515 39.16 -4.70 14.07
C VAL A 515 39.20 -3.46 13.22
N THR A 516 40.41 -3.00 12.95
CA THR A 516 40.68 -1.78 12.15
C THR A 516 41.46 -2.17 10.90
N ALA A 517 40.91 -1.84 9.75
CA ALA A 517 41.63 -1.94 8.46
C ALA A 517 42.53 -0.72 8.29
N ASN A 518 43.80 -0.97 7.89
CA ASN A 518 44.78 0.05 7.55
C ASN A 518 45.03 0.02 6.04
N TYR A 519 45.16 1.18 5.44
CA TYR A 519 45.24 1.32 3.99
C TYR A 519 46.58 1.93 3.53
N SER A 520 46.83 1.78 2.24
CA SER A 520 48.07 2.28 1.62
C SER A 520 48.20 3.82 1.64
N ASP A 521 47.10 4.53 1.78
CA ASP A 521 47.05 6.00 1.92
C ASP A 521 47.26 6.49 3.37
N SER A 522 47.62 5.60 4.27
CA SER A 522 47.77 5.85 5.71
C SER A 522 46.44 6.14 6.46
N THR A 523 45.27 5.95 5.84
CA THR A 523 43.97 5.99 6.53
C THR A 523 43.69 4.67 7.19
N SER A 524 42.74 4.68 8.14
CA SER A 524 42.26 3.46 8.80
C SER A 524 40.75 3.55 9.01
N ALA A 525 40.08 2.41 9.00
CA ALA A 525 38.62 2.29 9.25
C ALA A 525 38.31 1.06 10.11
N ILE A 526 37.31 1.16 10.99
CA ILE A 526 36.80 0.01 11.72
C ILE A 526 36.02 -0.87 10.73
N VAL A 527 36.27 -2.18 10.78
CA VAL A 527 35.59 -3.17 9.93
C VAL A 527 34.83 -4.18 10.78
N THR A 528 33.63 -4.54 10.29
CA THR A 528 32.73 -5.48 10.97
C THR A 528 32.60 -6.83 10.25
N ASP A 529 32.86 -6.83 8.92
CA ASP A 529 32.68 -7.98 8.03
C ASP A 529 33.98 -8.78 7.89
N TYR A 530 34.46 -9.25 9.02
CA TYR A 530 35.62 -10.12 9.06
C TYR A 530 35.24 -11.54 9.45
N THR A 531 35.99 -12.49 8.98
CA THR A 531 35.95 -13.91 9.39
C THR A 531 37.04 -14.21 10.43
N TYR A 532 36.90 -15.31 11.13
CA TYR A 532 37.94 -15.74 12.06
C TYR A 532 38.05 -17.26 12.12
N THR A 533 39.27 -17.76 12.47
CA THR A 533 39.55 -19.20 12.56
C THR A 533 40.39 -19.48 13.81
N PRO A 534 40.05 -20.52 14.59
CA PRO A 534 38.89 -21.40 14.45
C PRO A 534 37.57 -20.69 14.74
N ASN A 535 36.49 -21.01 13.98
CA ASN A 535 35.14 -20.51 14.17
C ASN A 535 34.19 -21.56 14.81
N GLY A 536 34.73 -22.76 15.10
CA GLY A 536 34.04 -23.86 15.76
C GLY A 536 34.32 -23.94 17.26
N ALA A 537 34.19 -25.15 17.80
CA ALA A 537 34.59 -25.44 19.16
C ALA A 537 36.13 -25.37 19.28
N LEU A 538 36.60 -24.65 20.28
CA LEU A 538 38.02 -24.46 20.55
C LEU A 538 38.62 -25.76 21.14
N ALA A 539 39.79 -26.15 20.64
CA ALA A 539 40.55 -27.22 21.17
C ALA A 539 41.64 -26.70 22.12
N LYS A 540 42.09 -27.51 23.05
CA LYS A 540 43.17 -27.16 23.98
C LYS A 540 44.47 -26.73 23.27
N THR A 541 44.67 -27.13 22.03
CA THR A 541 45.79 -26.74 21.19
C THR A 541 45.65 -25.33 20.56
N ASP A 542 44.45 -24.75 20.62
CA ASP A 542 44.20 -23.41 20.04
C ASP A 542 44.75 -22.34 20.99
N THR A 543 45.78 -21.66 20.56
CA THR A 543 46.44 -20.60 21.33
C THR A 543 46.17 -19.20 20.81
N LYS A 544 45.50 -19.10 19.67
CA LYS A 544 45.17 -17.84 19.00
C LYS A 544 43.93 -17.97 18.12
N ILE A 545 43.30 -16.88 17.89
CA ILE A 545 42.29 -16.68 16.84
C ILE A 545 42.95 -15.86 15.73
N VAL A 546 42.86 -16.30 14.50
CA VAL A 546 43.27 -15.58 13.31
C VAL A 546 42.05 -14.91 12.72
N VAL A 547 41.99 -13.57 12.72
CA VAL A 547 40.96 -12.75 12.10
C VAL A 547 41.39 -12.44 10.68
N SER A 548 40.49 -12.58 9.72
CA SER A 548 40.73 -12.32 8.29
C SER A 548 39.70 -11.35 7.76
N TYR A 549 40.15 -10.30 7.13
CA TYR A 549 39.31 -9.32 6.42
C TYR A 549 39.76 -9.26 4.96
N THR A 550 38.77 -9.28 4.07
CA THR A 550 38.98 -9.26 2.61
C THR A 550 38.26 -8.03 2.03
N GLU A 551 38.99 -7.25 1.27
CA GLU A 551 38.44 -6.13 0.52
C GLU A 551 38.92 -6.26 -0.94
N GLY A 552 37.96 -6.47 -1.84
CA GLY A 552 38.25 -6.88 -3.22
C GLY A 552 39.00 -8.23 -3.25
N GLU A 553 40.15 -8.28 -3.93
CA GLU A 553 41.00 -9.48 -4.03
C GLU A 553 42.08 -9.56 -2.91
N ILE A 554 42.13 -8.56 -2.01
CA ILE A 554 43.20 -8.47 -0.99
C ILE A 554 42.66 -8.95 0.36
N THR A 555 43.28 -10.01 0.88
CA THR A 555 42.99 -10.51 2.23
C THR A 555 44.15 -10.18 3.16
N LYS A 556 43.84 -9.64 4.34
CA LYS A 556 44.76 -9.39 5.44
C LYS A 556 44.32 -10.09 6.70
N THR A 557 45.27 -10.41 7.56
CA THR A 557 45.02 -11.15 8.80
C THR A 557 45.63 -10.43 9.99
N ALA A 558 44.96 -10.59 11.15
CA ALA A 558 45.49 -10.20 12.47
C ALA A 558 45.20 -11.34 13.47
N GLU A 559 45.97 -11.39 14.55
CA GLU A 559 45.87 -12.49 15.52
C GLU A 559 45.58 -11.95 16.91
N VAL A 560 44.70 -12.63 17.64
CA VAL A 560 44.54 -12.41 19.09
C VAL A 560 44.83 -13.73 19.84
N ALA A 561 45.69 -13.62 20.81
CA ALA A 561 46.05 -14.77 21.66
C ALA A 561 44.90 -15.13 22.61
N ILE A 562 44.62 -16.41 22.72
CA ILE A 562 43.66 -16.96 23.65
C ILE A 562 44.31 -18.08 24.49
N THR A 563 43.68 -18.42 25.61
CA THR A 563 44.04 -19.59 26.42
C THR A 563 42.84 -20.52 26.45
N VAL A 564 43.07 -21.79 26.09
CA VAL A 564 42.05 -22.84 26.17
C VAL A 564 42.46 -23.84 27.23
N ASN A 565 41.70 -23.88 28.32
CA ASN A 565 41.91 -24.81 29.40
C ASN A 565 41.30 -26.17 29.07
N GLU A 566 41.87 -27.23 29.63
CA GLU A 566 41.28 -28.56 29.55
C GLU A 566 39.92 -28.54 30.26
N ARG A 567 38.88 -28.90 29.54
CA ARG A 567 37.55 -29.05 30.13
C ARG A 567 37.60 -30.10 31.22
N GLN A 568 37.40 -29.69 32.46
CA GLN A 568 37.18 -30.62 33.52
C GLN A 568 35.91 -31.39 33.19
N VAL A 569 36.03 -32.68 32.90
CA VAL A 569 34.88 -33.55 32.74
C VAL A 569 34.31 -33.76 34.15
N ILE A 570 33.38 -32.87 34.50
CA ILE A 570 32.46 -33.17 35.59
C ILE A 570 31.67 -34.36 35.08
N PRO A 571 31.62 -35.48 35.82
CA PRO A 571 30.85 -36.64 35.39
C PRO A 571 29.45 -36.19 35.09
N GLU A 572 28.97 -36.47 33.87
CA GLU A 572 27.71 -35.95 33.35
C GLU A 572 26.59 -36.33 34.32
N LYS A 573 25.93 -35.31 34.84
CA LYS A 573 24.78 -35.41 35.69
C LYS A 573 23.69 -36.15 34.94
N THR A 574 23.44 -37.42 35.27
CA THR A 574 22.42 -38.21 34.58
C THR A 574 21.16 -38.37 35.39
N LEU A 575 20.04 -38.45 34.71
CA LEU A 575 18.71 -38.63 35.35
C LEU A 575 18.63 -40.00 36.02
N SER A 576 18.61 -40.05 37.35
CA SER A 576 18.52 -41.29 38.13
C SER A 576 17.07 -41.74 38.39
N GLY A 577 16.11 -40.79 38.46
CA GLY A 577 14.70 -41.10 38.67
C GLY A 577 13.84 -39.82 38.69
N ILE A 578 12.53 -40.00 38.73
CA ILE A 578 11.59 -38.90 39.00
C ILE A 578 10.66 -39.24 40.16
N LYS A 579 10.15 -38.25 40.82
CA LYS A 579 9.18 -38.39 41.91
C LYS A 579 8.10 -37.31 41.80
N ILE A 580 6.85 -37.67 42.01
CA ILE A 580 5.77 -36.72 42.25
C ILE A 580 5.85 -36.24 43.69
N THR A 581 6.35 -35.04 43.89
CA THR A 581 6.59 -34.47 45.22
C THR A 581 5.34 -33.75 45.75
N THR A 582 4.47 -33.31 44.87
CA THR A 582 3.13 -32.77 45.23
C THR A 582 2.11 -33.42 44.28
N ALA A 583 1.10 -34.03 44.83
CA ALA A 583 0.03 -34.63 44.04
C ALA A 583 -0.86 -33.52 43.42
N PRO A 584 -1.52 -33.80 42.28
CA PRO A 584 -2.47 -32.86 41.70
C PRO A 584 -3.65 -32.60 42.62
N THR A 585 -4.26 -31.44 42.50
CA THR A 585 -5.38 -31.02 43.37
C THR A 585 -6.64 -31.86 43.15
N LYS A 586 -6.81 -32.45 41.95
CA LYS A 586 -7.93 -33.32 41.61
C LYS A 586 -7.43 -34.74 41.46
N LEU A 587 -8.00 -35.66 42.22
CA LEU A 587 -7.69 -37.11 42.16
C LEU A 587 -8.94 -37.94 41.88
N THR A 588 -10.13 -37.34 41.79
CA THR A 588 -11.38 -38.02 41.49
C THR A 588 -12.01 -37.39 40.25
N TYR A 589 -12.32 -38.21 39.30
CA TYR A 589 -12.83 -37.85 37.98
C TYR A 589 -14.12 -38.61 37.70
N GLU A 590 -14.96 -38.05 36.81
CA GLU A 590 -16.04 -38.77 36.16
C GLU A 590 -15.50 -39.44 34.90
N GLU A 591 -16.11 -40.56 34.47
CA GLU A 591 -15.71 -41.23 33.21
C GLU A 591 -15.87 -40.28 32.02
N GLY A 592 -14.83 -40.18 31.17
CA GLY A 592 -14.79 -39.25 30.06
C GLY A 592 -14.07 -37.94 30.36
N GLU A 593 -13.83 -37.57 31.62
CA GLU A 593 -13.00 -36.42 31.97
C GLU A 593 -11.52 -36.65 31.64
N LYS A 594 -10.78 -35.58 31.48
CA LYS A 594 -9.32 -35.65 31.30
C LYS A 594 -8.63 -35.42 32.61
N PHE A 595 -7.43 -36.00 32.75
CA PHE A 595 -6.59 -35.77 33.91
C PHE A 595 -6.17 -34.31 34.00
N ASP A 596 -6.35 -33.73 35.18
CA ASP A 596 -5.92 -32.35 35.48
C ASP A 596 -4.68 -32.39 36.37
N LYS A 597 -3.56 -31.91 35.80
CA LYS A 597 -2.25 -31.86 36.48
C LYS A 597 -2.07 -30.63 37.39
N THR A 598 -3.09 -29.79 37.54
CA THR A 598 -3.01 -28.57 38.34
C THR A 598 -2.55 -28.84 39.75
N GLY A 599 -1.50 -28.16 40.18
CA GLY A 599 -0.87 -28.32 41.51
C GLY A 599 0.10 -29.49 41.61
N MET A 600 0.25 -30.35 40.58
CA MET A 600 1.20 -31.43 40.59
C MET A 600 2.62 -30.92 40.37
N VAL A 601 3.53 -31.36 41.25
CA VAL A 601 4.97 -31.08 41.08
C VAL A 601 5.71 -32.41 40.88
N VAL A 602 6.42 -32.46 39.79
CA VAL A 602 7.33 -33.60 39.46
C VAL A 602 8.77 -33.14 39.65
N THR A 603 9.55 -33.92 40.40
CA THR A 603 10.96 -33.61 40.67
C THR A 603 11.83 -34.67 40.08
N ALA A 604 12.79 -34.27 39.25
CA ALA A 604 13.85 -35.15 38.74
C ALA A 604 14.96 -35.26 39.79
N ASN A 605 15.45 -36.49 40.00
CA ASN A 605 16.62 -36.83 40.84
C ASN A 605 17.77 -37.24 39.92
N TYR A 606 18.97 -36.84 40.26
CA TYR A 606 20.15 -37.04 39.43
C TYR A 606 21.23 -37.91 40.13
N SER A 607 22.16 -38.36 39.32
CA SER A 607 23.29 -39.21 39.79
C SER A 607 24.21 -38.50 40.77
N ASP A 608 24.26 -37.18 40.76
CA ASP A 608 25.00 -36.34 41.67
C ASP A 608 24.24 -36.04 43.00
N SER A 609 23.15 -36.74 43.24
CA SER A 609 22.27 -36.58 44.41
C SER A 609 21.51 -35.21 44.45
N THR A 610 21.61 -34.41 43.38
CA THR A 610 20.78 -33.21 43.25
C THR A 610 19.38 -33.54 42.76
N SER A 611 18.45 -32.65 42.97
CA SER A 611 17.08 -32.74 42.47
C SER A 611 16.57 -31.42 42.01
N ALA A 612 15.72 -31.39 40.98
CA ALA A 612 15.07 -30.19 40.44
C ALA A 612 13.64 -30.47 40.00
N PRO A 613 12.71 -29.52 40.19
CA PRO A 613 11.38 -29.64 39.63
C PRO A 613 11.45 -29.60 38.12
N VAL A 614 10.61 -30.42 37.42
CA VAL A 614 10.52 -30.48 35.98
C VAL A 614 9.10 -30.19 35.52
N THR A 615 8.97 -29.52 34.38
CA THR A 615 7.69 -29.13 33.79
C THR A 615 7.35 -29.88 32.51
N ASP A 616 8.36 -30.33 31.77
CA ASP A 616 8.28 -30.96 30.44
C ASP A 616 8.20 -32.50 30.56
N TYR A 617 7.16 -32.95 31.25
CA TYR A 617 6.87 -34.37 31.39
C TYR A 617 5.59 -34.75 30.66
N THR A 618 5.51 -35.94 30.16
CA THR A 618 4.29 -36.53 29.58
C THR A 618 3.57 -37.40 30.64
N TYR A 619 2.32 -37.75 30.40
CA TYR A 619 1.58 -38.66 31.26
C TYR A 619 0.57 -39.51 30.47
N THR A 620 0.26 -40.66 30.99
CA THR A 620 -0.64 -41.64 30.36
C THR A 620 -1.57 -42.23 31.43
N PRO A 621 -2.88 -42.32 31.14
CA PRO A 621 -3.58 -41.82 29.96
C PRO A 621 -3.63 -40.30 29.88
N ASN A 622 -3.50 -39.72 28.68
CA ASN A 622 -3.58 -38.29 28.40
C ASN A 622 -4.91 -37.90 27.73
N GLY A 623 -5.76 -38.87 27.41
CA GLY A 623 -7.08 -38.71 26.83
C GLY A 623 -8.20 -38.68 27.90
N ALA A 624 -9.42 -39.01 27.45
CA ALA A 624 -10.55 -39.22 28.32
C ALA A 624 -10.30 -40.46 29.24
N LEU A 625 -10.51 -40.25 30.54
CA LEU A 625 -10.31 -41.27 31.52
C LEU A 625 -11.48 -42.29 31.47
N ALA A 626 -11.14 -43.57 31.47
CA ALA A 626 -12.08 -44.68 31.59
C ALA A 626 -12.23 -45.12 33.05
N LYS A 627 -13.36 -45.69 33.38
CA LYS A 627 -13.65 -46.25 34.72
C LYS A 627 -12.57 -47.26 35.21
N THR A 628 -11.84 -47.85 34.26
CA THR A 628 -10.72 -48.77 34.54
C THR A 628 -9.42 -48.09 34.91
N ASP A 629 -9.29 -46.76 34.67
CA ASP A 629 -8.07 -46.04 34.96
C ASP A 629 -7.97 -45.75 36.46
N THR A 630 -6.99 -46.36 37.09
CA THR A 630 -6.77 -46.23 38.54
C THR A 630 -5.51 -45.44 38.91
N LYS A 631 -4.71 -45.09 37.90
CA LYS A 631 -3.48 -44.28 38.06
C LYS A 631 -3.13 -43.53 36.79
N ILE A 632 -2.39 -42.47 36.96
CA ILE A 632 -1.66 -41.77 35.91
C ILE A 632 -0.19 -42.08 36.03
N VAL A 633 0.43 -42.47 34.91
CA VAL A 633 1.86 -42.67 34.81
C VAL A 633 2.50 -41.45 34.20
N VAL A 634 3.34 -40.75 34.95
CA VAL A 634 4.09 -39.58 34.51
C VAL A 634 5.44 -40.04 34.00
N SER A 635 5.87 -39.57 32.85
CA SER A 635 7.16 -39.90 32.20
C SER A 635 7.94 -38.63 31.92
N TYR A 636 9.18 -38.57 32.33
CA TYR A 636 10.13 -37.50 32.01
C TYR A 636 11.35 -38.07 31.33
N THR A 637 11.78 -37.42 30.26
CA THR A 637 12.94 -37.85 29.45
C THR A 637 13.95 -36.69 29.42
N GLU A 638 15.19 -37.01 29.71
CA GLU A 638 16.33 -36.12 29.60
C GLU A 638 17.44 -36.87 28.85
N GLY A 639 17.78 -36.36 27.66
CA GLY A 639 18.61 -37.08 26.70
C GLY A 639 17.95 -38.40 26.27
N GLU A 640 18.69 -39.52 26.42
CA GLU A 640 18.18 -40.86 26.08
C GLU A 640 17.55 -41.58 27.29
N ILE A 641 17.50 -40.93 28.46
CA ILE A 641 17.08 -41.59 29.72
C ILE A 641 15.64 -41.17 30.06
N THR A 642 14.72 -42.12 30.07
CA THR A 642 13.35 -41.90 30.50
C THR A 642 13.10 -42.51 31.88
N LYS A 643 12.47 -41.78 32.78
CA LYS A 643 12.03 -42.25 34.10
C LYS A 643 10.56 -41.98 34.31
N THR A 644 9.91 -42.82 35.13
CA THR A 644 8.48 -42.74 35.37
C THR A 644 8.15 -42.63 36.87
N ALA A 645 7.02 -42.00 37.18
CA ALA A 645 6.39 -41.99 38.50
C ALA A 645 4.86 -42.11 38.34
N GLU A 646 4.17 -42.58 39.37
CA GLU A 646 2.72 -42.80 39.30
C GLU A 646 1.98 -42.00 40.34
N VAL A 647 0.77 -41.56 39.98
CA VAL A 647 -0.21 -40.99 40.93
C VAL A 647 -1.55 -41.75 40.77
N ALA A 648 -2.09 -42.19 41.88
CA ALA A 648 -3.36 -42.89 41.93
C ALA A 648 -4.53 -41.91 41.71
N ILE A 649 -5.51 -42.32 40.91
CA ILE A 649 -6.76 -41.60 40.69
C ILE A 649 -7.96 -42.52 40.89
N THR A 650 -9.14 -41.92 40.99
CA THR A 650 -10.44 -42.61 41.04
C THR A 650 -11.32 -42.05 39.92
N VAL A 651 -11.80 -42.93 39.03
CA VAL A 651 -12.75 -42.58 37.97
C VAL A 651 -14.11 -43.16 38.27
N LYS A 652 -15.10 -42.31 38.40
CA LYS A 652 -16.50 -42.68 38.64
C LYS A 652 -17.25 -42.75 37.32
N GLU A 653 -18.29 -43.55 37.29
CA GLU A 653 -19.19 -43.67 36.14
C GLU A 653 -19.88 -42.34 35.84
N GLN A 654 -19.86 -41.92 34.60
CA GLN A 654 -20.49 -40.66 34.16
C GLN A 654 -22.00 -40.78 34.24
N GLN A 655 -22.64 -39.90 34.96
CA GLN A 655 -24.10 -39.77 34.87
C GLN A 655 -24.47 -39.12 33.55
N ILE A 656 -25.06 -39.85 32.66
CA ILE A 656 -25.57 -39.32 31.38
C ILE A 656 -26.77 -38.42 31.73
N ILE A 657 -26.56 -37.12 31.74
CA ILE A 657 -27.66 -36.16 31.69
C ILE A 657 -28.11 -36.15 30.22
N PRO A 658 -29.36 -36.42 29.90
CA PRO A 658 -29.83 -36.37 28.51
C PRO A 658 -29.56 -34.99 27.94
N GLU A 659 -28.93 -34.98 26.77
CA GLU A 659 -28.52 -33.74 26.08
C GLU A 659 -29.76 -32.88 25.80
N LYS A 660 -29.68 -31.61 26.16
CA LYS A 660 -30.72 -30.63 25.93
C LYS A 660 -30.84 -30.38 24.44
N THR A 661 -31.93 -30.74 23.83
CA THR A 661 -32.16 -30.57 22.38
C THR A 661 -33.27 -29.57 22.10
N LEU A 662 -33.15 -28.84 20.98
CA LEU A 662 -34.16 -27.88 20.52
C LEU A 662 -35.45 -28.59 20.12
N SER A 663 -36.53 -28.38 20.88
CA SER A 663 -37.82 -28.99 20.63
C SER A 663 -38.65 -28.21 19.61
N ASN A 664 -38.82 -26.90 19.81
CA ASN A 664 -39.51 -26.02 18.88
C ASN A 664 -39.12 -24.56 19.14
N ILE A 665 -39.51 -23.65 18.24
CA ILE A 665 -39.45 -22.22 18.48
C ILE A 665 -40.88 -21.62 18.47
N GLU A 666 -41.01 -20.50 19.16
CA GLU A 666 -42.30 -19.77 19.27
C GLU A 666 -42.05 -18.27 19.15
N ILE A 667 -42.87 -17.55 18.41
CA ILE A 667 -42.87 -16.09 18.41
C ILE A 667 -43.72 -15.65 19.61
N THR A 668 -43.01 -15.37 20.70
CA THR A 668 -43.66 -14.99 21.98
C THR A 668 -44.14 -13.54 22.00
N THR A 669 -43.57 -12.70 21.15
CA THR A 669 -44.04 -11.32 20.90
C THR A 669 -44.03 -11.05 19.41
N ALA A 670 -45.18 -10.68 18.86
CA ALA A 670 -45.28 -10.33 17.44
C ALA A 670 -44.55 -9.01 17.14
N PRO A 671 -44.11 -8.82 15.91
CA PRO A 671 -43.49 -7.54 15.51
C PRO A 671 -44.52 -6.40 15.59
N THR A 672 -44.04 -5.19 15.81
CA THR A 672 -44.90 -4.00 15.97
C THR A 672 -45.67 -3.63 14.70
N LYS A 673 -45.15 -4.02 13.53
CA LYS A 673 -45.77 -3.78 12.23
C LYS A 673 -46.19 -5.11 11.60
N LEU A 674 -47.46 -5.24 11.31
CA LEU A 674 -48.09 -6.43 10.67
C LEU A 674 -48.80 -6.08 9.35
N THR A 675 -48.89 -4.78 9.00
CA THR A 675 -49.51 -4.34 7.75
C THR A 675 -48.48 -3.56 6.94
N TYR A 676 -48.29 -3.94 5.71
CA TYR A 676 -47.32 -3.42 4.77
C TYR A 676 -47.97 -2.97 3.47
N GLU A 677 -47.30 -2.10 2.74
CA GLU A 677 -47.60 -1.83 1.34
C GLU A 677 -46.75 -2.73 0.44
N GLU A 678 -47.23 -3.07 -0.74
CA GLU A 678 -46.45 -3.83 -1.71
C GLU A 678 -45.16 -3.10 -2.06
N GLY A 679 -44.02 -3.80 -1.97
CA GLY A 679 -42.69 -3.26 -2.14
C GLY A 679 -41.99 -2.86 -0.85
N GLU A 680 -42.66 -2.89 0.30
CA GLU A 680 -41.98 -2.73 1.60
C GLU A 680 -41.26 -4.02 2.02
N LYS A 681 -40.36 -3.93 2.96
CA LYS A 681 -39.70 -5.09 3.59
C LYS A 681 -40.29 -5.38 4.95
N PHE A 682 -40.26 -6.63 5.34
CA PHE A 682 -40.67 -7.03 6.69
C PHE A 682 -39.77 -6.34 7.75
N ASP A 683 -40.42 -5.77 8.74
CA ASP A 683 -39.77 -5.14 9.90
C ASP A 683 -40.00 -6.01 11.14
N LYS A 684 -38.89 -6.58 11.65
CA LYS A 684 -38.93 -7.47 12.83
C LYS A 684 -38.91 -6.73 14.17
N THR A 685 -38.93 -5.39 14.16
CA THR A 685 -38.88 -4.57 15.36
C THR A 685 -39.93 -4.97 16.38
N GLY A 686 -39.50 -5.26 17.60
CA GLY A 686 -40.38 -5.73 18.71
C GLY A 686 -40.66 -7.23 18.70
N MET A 687 -40.28 -7.98 17.66
CA MET A 687 -40.50 -9.42 17.61
C MET A 687 -39.55 -10.17 18.55
N VAL A 688 -40.07 -11.06 19.36
CA VAL A 688 -39.34 -11.95 20.24
C VAL A 688 -39.58 -13.38 19.84
N VAL A 689 -38.50 -14.10 19.51
CA VAL A 689 -38.53 -15.53 19.23
C VAL A 689 -37.88 -16.26 20.40
N THR A 690 -38.57 -17.31 20.88
CA THR A 690 -38.14 -18.11 22.02
C THR A 690 -37.95 -19.56 21.61
N ALA A 691 -36.77 -20.10 21.86
CA ALA A 691 -36.52 -21.54 21.74
C ALA A 691 -37.00 -22.30 22.97
N ASN A 692 -37.69 -23.42 22.74
CA ASN A 692 -38.14 -24.36 23.75
C ASN A 692 -37.33 -25.65 23.61
N TYR A 693 -36.88 -26.22 24.72
CA TYR A 693 -35.95 -27.35 24.72
C TYR A 693 -36.59 -28.61 25.33
N SER A 694 -35.95 -29.76 25.12
CA SER A 694 -36.40 -31.08 25.63
C SER A 694 -36.42 -31.14 27.15
N ASP A 695 -35.64 -30.34 27.85
CA ASP A 695 -35.61 -30.19 29.29
C ASP A 695 -36.66 -29.23 29.86
N SER A 696 -37.59 -28.79 29.01
CA SER A 696 -38.60 -27.78 29.33
C SER A 696 -38.06 -26.35 29.59
N SER A 697 -36.79 -26.12 29.42
CA SER A 697 -36.21 -24.77 29.51
C SER A 697 -36.56 -23.95 28.24
N LYS A 698 -36.54 -22.64 28.40
CA LYS A 698 -36.84 -21.69 27.32
C LYS A 698 -35.76 -20.61 27.29
N ALA A 699 -35.37 -20.15 26.08
CA ALA A 699 -34.45 -19.06 25.91
C ALA A 699 -34.85 -18.18 24.72
N PRO A 700 -34.75 -16.84 24.83
CA PRO A 700 -34.91 -15.97 23.68
C PRO A 700 -33.75 -16.15 22.71
N VAL A 701 -34.03 -16.12 21.40
CA VAL A 701 -33.03 -16.27 20.33
C VAL A 701 -33.05 -15.04 19.42
N THR A 702 -31.88 -14.60 18.99
CA THR A 702 -31.72 -13.38 18.18
C THR A 702 -31.17 -13.67 16.77
N ASN A 703 -30.44 -14.78 16.60
CA ASN A 703 -29.81 -15.19 15.35
C ASN A 703 -30.71 -16.14 14.52
N TYR A 704 -31.92 -15.73 14.26
CA TYR A 704 -32.86 -16.46 13.41
C TYR A 704 -32.95 -15.82 12.01
N THR A 705 -33.28 -16.60 11.03
CA THR A 705 -33.59 -16.14 9.67
C THR A 705 -35.11 -16.05 9.47
N TYR A 706 -35.57 -15.37 8.43
CA TYR A 706 -36.98 -15.32 8.07
C TYR A 706 -37.21 -15.21 6.58
N THR A 707 -38.32 -15.72 6.09
CA THR A 707 -38.70 -15.73 4.67
C THR A 707 -40.16 -15.33 4.51
N PRO A 708 -40.47 -14.43 3.58
CA PRO A 708 -39.60 -13.71 2.66
C PRO A 708 -38.74 -12.65 3.38
N ASN A 709 -37.47 -12.53 2.99
CA ASN A 709 -36.53 -11.51 3.51
C ASN A 709 -36.33 -10.34 2.52
N GLY A 710 -36.97 -10.42 1.35
CA GLY A 710 -36.98 -9.39 0.31
C GLY A 710 -38.08 -8.37 0.47
N VAL A 711 -38.46 -7.74 -0.63
CA VAL A 711 -39.64 -6.88 -0.71
C VAL A 711 -40.90 -7.74 -0.69
N LEU A 712 -41.87 -7.33 0.08
CA LEU A 712 -43.16 -8.03 0.22
C LEU A 712 -44.03 -7.75 -0.99
N THR A 713 -44.71 -8.80 -1.42
CA THR A 713 -45.73 -8.80 -2.48
C THR A 713 -47.11 -9.02 -1.91
N LYS A 714 -48.13 -8.67 -2.65
CA LYS A 714 -49.57 -8.87 -2.27
C LYS A 714 -49.93 -10.33 -1.94
N THR A 715 -49.11 -11.29 -2.41
CA THR A 715 -49.31 -12.72 -2.12
C THR A 715 -48.65 -13.16 -0.80
N ASP A 716 -47.86 -12.34 -0.17
CA ASP A 716 -47.22 -12.68 1.10
C ASP A 716 -48.16 -12.42 2.26
N THR A 717 -48.64 -13.51 2.84
CA THR A 717 -49.61 -13.48 3.95
C THR A 717 -49.00 -13.83 5.28
N LYS A 718 -47.76 -14.32 5.29
CA LYS A 718 -47.04 -14.70 6.49
C LYS A 718 -45.52 -14.56 6.32
N ILE A 719 -44.85 -14.43 7.43
CA ILE A 719 -43.40 -14.55 7.54
C ILE A 719 -43.10 -15.84 8.28
N VAL A 720 -42.23 -16.66 7.73
CA VAL A 720 -41.76 -17.91 8.36
C VAL A 720 -40.38 -17.58 8.97
N VAL A 721 -40.29 -17.72 10.27
CA VAL A 721 -39.03 -17.55 11.03
C VAL A 721 -38.39 -18.92 11.23
N SER A 722 -37.11 -19.04 10.98
CA SER A 722 -36.33 -20.27 11.12
C SER A 722 -35.15 -20.06 12.05
N TYR A 723 -34.97 -20.94 13.01
CA TYR A 723 -33.85 -20.98 13.93
C TYR A 723 -33.22 -22.36 13.90
N THR A 724 -31.86 -22.38 13.79
CA THR A 724 -31.08 -23.61 13.74
C THR A 724 -30.14 -23.65 14.93
N GLU A 725 -30.11 -24.77 15.64
CA GLU A 725 -29.14 -25.03 16.70
C GLU A 725 -28.58 -26.45 16.48
N GLY A 726 -27.29 -26.52 16.22
CA GLY A 726 -26.64 -27.72 15.71
C GLY A 726 -27.24 -28.13 14.36
N GLU A 727 -27.65 -29.38 14.23
CA GLU A 727 -28.31 -29.92 13.03
C GLU A 727 -29.85 -29.77 13.04
N VAL A 728 -30.40 -29.18 14.11
CA VAL A 728 -31.85 -29.10 14.29
C VAL A 728 -32.38 -27.73 13.93
N THR A 729 -33.22 -27.68 12.88
CA THR A 729 -33.90 -26.44 12.48
C THR A 729 -35.40 -26.54 12.89
N LYS A 730 -35.89 -25.47 13.50
CA LYS A 730 -37.32 -25.27 13.84
C LYS A 730 -37.85 -23.97 13.25
N THR A 731 -39.13 -23.94 12.98
CA THR A 731 -39.80 -22.78 12.37
C THR A 731 -41.00 -22.32 13.18
N ALA A 732 -41.29 -21.02 13.10
CA ALA A 732 -42.51 -20.40 13.61
C ALA A 732 -43.01 -19.37 12.59
N GLU A 733 -44.30 -19.06 12.62
CA GLU A 733 -44.90 -18.17 11.61
C GLU A 733 -45.60 -16.98 12.26
N VAL A 734 -45.55 -15.82 11.58
CA VAL A 734 -46.36 -14.65 11.93
C VAL A 734 -47.12 -14.18 10.70
N THR A 735 -48.43 -13.96 10.86
CA THR A 735 -49.29 -13.49 9.78
C THR A 735 -49.11 -12.01 9.54
N ILE A 736 -49.01 -11.61 8.28
CA ILE A 736 -48.91 -10.22 7.85
C ILE A 736 -50.00 -9.90 6.80
N THR A 737 -50.25 -8.64 6.56
CA THR A 737 -51.14 -8.16 5.49
C THR A 737 -50.35 -7.20 4.58
N VAL A 738 -50.33 -7.52 3.28
CA VAL A 738 -49.68 -6.62 2.29
C VAL A 738 -50.75 -5.98 1.40
N LYS A 739 -50.82 -4.68 1.42
CA LYS A 739 -51.75 -3.86 0.62
C LYS A 739 -51.08 -3.42 -0.67
N GLU A 740 -51.88 -3.22 -1.72
CA GLU A 740 -51.38 -2.70 -3.00
C GLU A 740 -50.85 -1.28 -2.89
N LYS A 741 -49.69 -1.02 -3.47
CA LYS A 741 -49.07 0.29 -3.46
C LYS A 741 -49.77 1.26 -4.41
N GLN A 742 -50.25 2.35 -3.89
CA GLN A 742 -50.80 3.43 -4.73
C GLN A 742 -49.67 4.14 -5.50
N VAL A 743 -49.68 4.04 -6.81
CA VAL A 743 -48.72 4.72 -7.68
C VAL A 743 -49.19 6.18 -7.84
N VAL A 744 -48.48 7.07 -7.18
CA VAL A 744 -48.57 8.50 -7.47
C VAL A 744 -47.78 8.76 -8.75
N GLN A 745 -48.45 9.12 -9.82
CA GLN A 745 -47.74 9.49 -11.05
C GLN A 745 -46.94 10.77 -10.82
N GLU A 746 -45.64 10.67 -11.06
CA GLU A 746 -44.71 11.81 -10.97
C GLU A 746 -45.08 12.85 -12.02
N LYS A 747 -45.27 14.05 -11.54
CA LYS A 747 -45.55 15.24 -12.34
C LYS A 747 -44.31 15.68 -13.13
N LYS A 748 -44.39 15.64 -14.47
CA LYS A 748 -43.28 16.06 -15.35
C LYS A 748 -43.60 17.31 -16.12
N VAL A 749 -42.60 18.20 -16.30
CA VAL A 749 -42.74 19.35 -17.17
C VAL A 749 -42.88 18.90 -18.62
N THR A 750 -43.90 19.40 -19.32
CA THR A 750 -44.21 19.03 -20.72
C THR A 750 -43.86 20.11 -21.72
N ARG A 751 -43.98 21.37 -21.33
CA ARG A 751 -43.59 22.54 -22.15
C ARG A 751 -43.43 23.76 -21.29
N ILE A 752 -42.86 24.82 -21.85
CA ILE A 752 -42.84 26.16 -21.29
C ILE A 752 -43.56 27.13 -22.23
N GLU A 753 -44.18 28.12 -21.65
CA GLU A 753 -44.93 29.18 -22.38
C GLU A 753 -44.46 30.55 -21.91
N VAL A 754 -44.18 31.47 -22.85
CA VAL A 754 -43.92 32.85 -22.54
C VAL A 754 -45.27 33.56 -22.39
N THR A 755 -45.56 34.02 -21.19
CA THR A 755 -46.81 34.70 -20.87
C THR A 755 -46.70 36.22 -20.97
N THR A 756 -45.48 36.72 -20.89
CA THR A 756 -45.17 38.14 -21.12
C THR A 756 -43.87 38.26 -21.90
N ASN A 757 -43.88 38.96 -23.01
CA ASN A 757 -42.69 39.20 -23.78
C ASN A 757 -41.72 40.15 -23.04
N PRO A 758 -40.39 40.09 -23.34
CA PRO A 758 -39.44 41.04 -22.77
C PRO A 758 -39.81 42.48 -23.19
N THR A 759 -39.46 43.43 -22.36
CA THR A 759 -39.72 44.85 -22.62
C THR A 759 -39.02 45.40 -23.87
N LYS A 760 -37.92 44.74 -24.25
CA LYS A 760 -37.16 45.03 -25.45
C LYS A 760 -37.21 43.85 -26.42
N THR A 761 -37.70 44.09 -27.63
CA THR A 761 -37.79 43.10 -28.73
C THR A 761 -37.07 43.55 -29.99
N ILE A 762 -36.59 44.80 -30.01
CA ILE A 762 -35.83 45.40 -31.12
C ILE A 762 -34.43 45.75 -30.63
N TYR A 763 -33.45 45.20 -31.28
CA TYR A 763 -32.03 45.32 -30.94
C TYR A 763 -31.23 45.92 -32.10
N THR A 764 -30.09 46.51 -31.78
CA THR A 764 -29.06 46.87 -32.76
C THR A 764 -28.00 45.81 -32.79
N GLU A 765 -27.44 45.47 -33.93
CA GLU A 765 -26.37 44.49 -34.08
C GLU A 765 -25.23 44.81 -33.12
N GLY A 766 -24.82 43.77 -32.37
CA GLY A 766 -23.81 43.90 -31.33
C GLY A 766 -24.36 44.02 -29.91
N GLU A 767 -25.67 44.22 -29.72
CA GLU A 767 -26.31 44.18 -28.40
C GLU A 767 -26.56 42.76 -27.97
N LYS A 768 -26.66 42.53 -26.66
CA LYS A 768 -27.09 41.26 -26.09
C LYS A 768 -28.58 41.24 -25.81
N PHE A 769 -29.18 40.06 -25.86
CA PHE A 769 -30.58 39.90 -25.46
C PHE A 769 -30.79 40.30 -24.01
N ASP A 770 -31.79 41.16 -23.80
CA ASP A 770 -32.22 41.62 -22.47
C ASP A 770 -33.52 40.90 -22.11
N LYS A 771 -33.48 40.08 -21.06
CA LYS A 771 -34.65 39.35 -20.58
C LYS A 771 -35.54 40.11 -19.62
N THR A 772 -35.31 41.42 -19.43
CA THR A 772 -36.12 42.25 -18.51
C THR A 772 -37.58 42.24 -18.93
N GLY A 773 -38.47 41.94 -18.00
CA GLY A 773 -39.92 41.92 -18.20
C GLY A 773 -40.48 40.62 -18.80
N ILE A 774 -39.64 39.66 -19.16
CA ILE A 774 -40.15 38.37 -19.67
C ILE A 774 -40.74 37.54 -18.52
N ALA A 775 -41.89 36.93 -18.74
CA ALA A 775 -42.45 35.95 -17.81
C ALA A 775 -42.65 34.62 -18.54
N VAL A 776 -42.14 33.54 -17.92
CA VAL A 776 -42.22 32.18 -18.45
C VAL A 776 -42.91 31.27 -17.46
N VAL A 777 -43.79 30.40 -17.95
CA VAL A 777 -44.54 29.43 -17.12
C VAL A 777 -44.24 28.01 -17.62
N ALA A 778 -43.89 27.12 -16.71
CA ALA A 778 -43.81 25.70 -16.96
C ALA A 778 -45.20 25.04 -16.84
N VAL A 779 -45.56 24.19 -17.80
CA VAL A 779 -46.78 23.41 -17.85
C VAL A 779 -46.44 21.96 -17.65
N TYR A 780 -47.10 21.31 -16.73
CA TYR A 780 -46.80 19.94 -16.31
C TYR A 780 -47.82 18.92 -16.89
N SER A 781 -47.46 17.62 -16.75
CA SER A 781 -48.29 16.53 -17.25
C SER A 781 -49.69 16.41 -16.64
N ASP A 782 -49.86 16.97 -15.43
CA ASP A 782 -51.16 17.10 -14.75
C ASP A 782 -51.96 18.36 -15.15
N GLY A 783 -51.47 19.12 -16.12
CA GLY A 783 -52.09 20.36 -16.56
C GLY A 783 -51.80 21.55 -15.65
N SER A 784 -51.14 21.38 -14.52
CA SER A 784 -50.79 22.51 -13.65
C SER A 784 -49.73 23.39 -14.27
N ARG A 785 -49.67 24.66 -13.80
CA ARG A 785 -48.79 25.71 -14.34
C ARG A 785 -48.02 26.33 -13.18
N LYS A 786 -46.71 26.59 -13.39
CA LYS A 786 -45.85 27.22 -12.39
C LYS A 786 -44.98 28.26 -13.08
N GLN A 787 -44.96 29.46 -12.55
CA GLN A 787 -44.04 30.50 -13.03
C GLN A 787 -42.61 30.09 -12.70
N ILE A 788 -41.70 30.27 -13.65
CA ILE A 788 -40.29 29.92 -13.54
C ILE A 788 -39.41 31.16 -13.72
N GLU A 789 -38.39 31.30 -12.88
CA GLU A 789 -37.45 32.42 -12.91
C GLU A 789 -36.09 31.99 -13.47
N ASN A 790 -35.74 30.73 -13.27
CA ASN A 790 -34.47 30.14 -13.72
C ASN A 790 -34.62 29.47 -15.08
N PHE A 791 -34.43 30.21 -16.16
CA PHE A 791 -34.41 29.69 -17.53
C PHE A 791 -33.27 30.35 -18.32
N ASN A 792 -32.77 29.64 -19.31
CA ASN A 792 -31.70 30.11 -20.18
C ASN A 792 -32.26 30.66 -21.50
N CYS A 793 -31.62 31.72 -22.03
CA CYS A 793 -31.98 32.34 -23.32
C CYS A 793 -30.76 32.24 -24.25
N PHE A 794 -30.99 31.79 -25.48
CA PHE A 794 -29.94 31.63 -26.50
C PHE A 794 -30.30 32.38 -27.80
N PRO A 795 -29.34 33.02 -28.47
CA PRO A 795 -27.90 33.07 -28.15
C PRO A 795 -27.57 33.95 -26.94
N THR A 796 -26.53 33.61 -26.19
CA THR A 796 -25.98 34.40 -25.09
C THR A 796 -24.94 35.42 -25.57
N SER A 797 -24.45 35.26 -26.81
CA SER A 797 -23.54 36.18 -27.51
C SER A 797 -24.24 37.44 -27.94
N ALA A 798 -23.48 38.41 -28.41
CA ALA A 798 -24.04 39.60 -29.06
C ALA A 798 -24.87 39.19 -30.26
N LEU A 799 -26.05 39.82 -30.42
CA LEU A 799 -27.00 39.57 -31.50
C LEU A 799 -26.49 40.15 -32.84
N THR A 800 -26.73 39.37 -33.89
CA THR A 800 -26.45 39.76 -35.28
C THR A 800 -27.75 39.92 -36.06
N THR A 801 -27.74 40.53 -37.21
CA THR A 801 -28.90 40.69 -38.08
C THR A 801 -29.52 39.35 -38.54
N ASN A 802 -28.84 38.24 -38.32
CA ASN A 802 -29.37 36.90 -38.60
C ASN A 802 -30.17 36.31 -37.42
N ASN A 803 -30.21 36.98 -36.27
CA ASN A 803 -30.96 36.55 -35.13
C ASN A 803 -32.37 37.15 -35.15
N ASP A 804 -33.34 36.35 -35.59
CA ASP A 804 -34.77 36.73 -35.63
C ASP A 804 -35.56 36.21 -34.43
N GLN A 805 -34.93 35.36 -33.63
CA GLN A 805 -35.59 34.71 -32.47
C GLN A 805 -34.60 34.39 -31.34
N ILE A 806 -35.14 34.38 -30.14
CA ILE A 806 -34.44 33.88 -28.93
C ILE A 806 -35.09 32.58 -28.49
N THR A 807 -34.26 31.54 -28.29
CA THR A 807 -34.71 30.26 -27.73
C THR A 807 -34.58 30.32 -26.21
N ILE A 808 -35.66 30.02 -25.52
CA ILE A 808 -35.77 29.91 -24.07
C ILE A 808 -35.79 28.45 -23.71
N THR A 809 -34.96 28.04 -22.77
CA THR A 809 -34.81 26.64 -22.35
C THR A 809 -34.98 26.55 -20.84
N TYR A 810 -35.73 25.55 -20.39
CA TYR A 810 -35.93 25.22 -18.98
C TYR A 810 -35.74 23.73 -18.77
N THR A 811 -35.03 23.39 -17.71
CA THR A 811 -34.79 21.99 -17.32
C THR A 811 -35.26 21.77 -15.89
N GLU A 812 -36.06 20.75 -15.65
CA GLU A 812 -36.51 20.31 -14.32
C GLU A 812 -36.55 18.78 -14.28
N ASN A 813 -35.93 18.17 -13.29
CA ASN A 813 -35.87 16.70 -13.08
C ASN A 813 -35.44 15.93 -14.36
N GLY A 814 -34.40 16.42 -15.03
CA GLY A 814 -33.86 15.80 -16.24
C GLY A 814 -34.71 16.03 -17.52
N ALA A 815 -35.86 16.64 -17.45
CA ALA A 815 -36.66 16.99 -18.62
C ALA A 815 -36.36 18.42 -19.08
N THR A 816 -35.90 18.57 -20.30
CA THR A 816 -35.61 19.87 -20.91
C THR A 816 -36.69 20.22 -21.92
N VAL A 817 -37.26 21.40 -21.79
CA VAL A 817 -38.29 21.93 -22.69
C VAL A 817 -37.91 23.31 -23.18
N THR A 818 -38.28 23.65 -24.40
CA THR A 818 -37.88 24.89 -25.03
C THR A 818 -39.09 25.63 -25.63
N THR A 819 -38.99 26.93 -25.72
CA THR A 819 -39.91 27.83 -26.51
C THR A 819 -39.11 28.95 -27.15
N LYS A 820 -39.71 29.69 -28.03
CA LYS A 820 -39.02 30.74 -28.79
C LYS A 820 -39.86 32.02 -28.78
N ILE A 821 -39.21 33.16 -28.78
CA ILE A 821 -39.78 34.46 -29.00
C ILE A 821 -39.11 35.14 -30.18
N GLN A 822 -39.87 35.96 -30.91
CA GLN A 822 -39.37 36.74 -32.06
C GLN A 822 -38.73 38.00 -31.57
N ILE A 823 -37.62 38.40 -32.19
CA ILE A 823 -36.93 39.65 -32.01
C ILE A 823 -36.58 40.24 -33.38
N GLU A 824 -36.28 41.50 -33.42
CA GLU A 824 -35.78 42.18 -34.60
C GLU A 824 -34.37 42.75 -34.29
N VAL A 825 -33.38 42.41 -35.10
CA VAL A 825 -32.03 42.97 -34.96
C VAL A 825 -31.69 43.82 -36.18
N LYS A 826 -31.54 45.11 -35.94
CA LYS A 826 -31.19 46.09 -36.96
C LYS A 826 -29.69 46.23 -37.09
N ALA A 827 -29.20 46.32 -38.31
CA ALA A 827 -27.78 46.55 -38.59
C ALA A 827 -27.28 47.86 -37.96
N LYS A 828 -26.06 47.81 -37.45
CA LYS A 828 -25.44 49.02 -36.93
C LYS A 828 -25.05 49.96 -38.08
N THR A 829 -25.66 51.12 -38.16
CA THR A 829 -25.30 52.16 -39.12
C THR A 829 -23.94 52.74 -38.76
N ASN A 830 -22.91 52.34 -39.49
CA ASN A 830 -21.60 53.00 -39.39
C ASN A 830 -21.63 54.33 -40.17
N ASN A 831 -21.46 55.38 -39.45
CA ASN A 831 -21.17 56.69 -40.05
C ASN A 831 -19.64 56.77 -40.26
N SER A 832 -19.30 57.07 -41.48
CA SER A 832 -17.98 57.11 -42.09
C SER A 832 -16.92 57.91 -41.36
N GLY A 833 -15.69 57.41 -41.60
CA GLY A 833 -14.50 58.24 -41.42
C GLY A 833 -13.24 57.43 -41.87
N ASN A 834 -13.03 57.57 -43.23
CA ASN A 834 -11.80 57.27 -43.95
C ASN A 834 -10.50 57.28 -43.12
N ASN A 835 -9.58 56.37 -43.26
CA ASN A 835 -8.58 56.36 -44.29
C ASN A 835 -7.47 55.32 -44.07
N HIS A 836 -7.20 54.69 -45.19
CA HIS A 836 -5.91 54.30 -45.77
C HIS A 836 -4.80 53.57 -45.06
N ASN A 837 -4.60 52.44 -45.56
CA ASN A 837 -3.41 51.96 -46.34
C ASN A 837 -2.34 51.13 -45.65
N ASN A 838 -2.21 50.04 -46.32
CA ASN A 838 -0.99 49.42 -46.85
C ASN A 838 -0.11 48.54 -45.93
N ASN A 839 -0.27 47.28 -46.21
CA ASN A 839 0.71 46.50 -46.99
C ASN A 839 1.91 45.87 -46.26
N SER A 840 2.00 44.64 -46.51
CA SER A 840 3.20 43.88 -46.81
C SER A 840 3.66 42.84 -45.77
N ASN A 841 3.34 41.64 -46.10
CA ASN A 841 4.28 40.49 -46.20
C ASN A 841 5.47 40.41 -45.22
N ASN A 842 5.57 39.39 -44.47
CA ASN A 842 6.44 38.30 -44.87
C ASN A 842 6.37 37.10 -43.90
N ASN A 843 6.44 35.96 -44.53
CA ASN A 843 6.72 34.65 -43.97
C ASN A 843 7.89 34.66 -42.98
N ASN A 844 7.75 33.90 -41.96
CA ASN A 844 8.66 32.75 -41.80
C ASN A 844 8.11 31.75 -40.78
N ASN A 845 8.15 30.52 -41.24
CA ASN A 845 8.01 29.32 -40.41
C ASN A 845 8.99 29.29 -39.26
N ASN A 846 8.51 28.89 -38.11
CA ASN A 846 9.23 27.92 -37.30
C ASN A 846 8.22 27.16 -36.45
N ASN A 847 8.18 25.86 -36.67
CA ASN A 847 7.53 24.90 -35.80
C ASN A 847 8.29 24.83 -34.49
N GLY A 848 7.62 25.07 -33.42
CA GLY A 848 7.99 24.68 -32.09
C GLY A 848 6.68 24.55 -31.32
N ASN A 849 6.25 23.31 -31.14
CA ASN A 849 5.08 23.03 -30.31
C ASN A 849 5.46 23.25 -28.84
N ASN A 850 5.03 24.35 -28.31
CA ASN A 850 5.00 24.57 -26.87
C ASN A 850 3.54 24.60 -26.46
N ASN A 851 3.20 23.80 -25.47
CA ASN A 851 1.91 23.86 -24.80
C ASN A 851 1.79 25.24 -24.14
N ILE A 852 1.04 26.14 -24.78
CA ILE A 852 0.82 27.49 -24.26
C ILE A 852 -0.46 27.49 -23.47
N VAL A 853 -0.36 27.68 -22.19
CA VAL A 853 -1.51 28.01 -21.32
C VAL A 853 -1.87 29.47 -21.54
N LYS A 854 -3.05 29.74 -22.08
CA LYS A 854 -3.58 31.11 -22.19
C LYS A 854 -4.45 31.43 -20.99
N ILE A 855 -4.16 32.51 -20.32
CA ILE A 855 -4.93 33.05 -19.20
C ILE A 855 -5.87 34.15 -19.69
N ASP A 856 -7.14 34.05 -19.33
CA ASP A 856 -8.16 35.10 -19.53
C ASP A 856 -8.10 36.11 -18.36
N GLN A 857 -8.56 37.36 -18.65
CA GLN A 857 -8.56 38.45 -17.68
C GLN A 857 -9.46 38.27 -16.44
N SER A 858 -10.07 37.09 -16.26
CA SER A 858 -10.90 36.74 -15.10
C SER A 858 -10.23 35.81 -14.10
N ASN A 859 -8.92 35.52 -14.20
CA ASN A 859 -8.16 34.61 -13.33
C ASN A 859 -8.69 33.16 -13.29
N GLN A 860 -9.22 32.65 -14.41
CA GLN A 860 -9.50 31.22 -14.56
C GLN A 860 -8.74 30.67 -15.77
N VAL A 861 -8.11 29.52 -15.59
CA VAL A 861 -7.40 28.79 -16.67
C VAL A 861 -8.42 28.04 -17.49
N ILE A 862 -8.48 28.31 -18.80
CA ILE A 862 -9.26 27.53 -19.76
C ILE A 862 -8.28 26.92 -20.76
N ILE A 863 -8.11 25.60 -20.71
CA ILE A 863 -7.40 24.86 -21.75
C ILE A 863 -8.42 24.53 -22.83
N THR A 864 -8.34 25.21 -23.97
CA THR A 864 -9.15 24.88 -25.13
C THR A 864 -8.35 24.06 -26.10
N ASN A 865 -8.63 22.78 -26.17
CA ASN A 865 -8.22 21.94 -27.31
C ASN A 865 -9.09 22.30 -28.51
N THR A 866 -8.58 23.10 -29.44
CA THR A 866 -9.21 23.30 -30.76
C THR A 866 -8.77 22.16 -31.65
N VAL A 867 -9.59 21.14 -31.76
CA VAL A 867 -9.51 20.17 -32.86
C VAL A 867 -10.17 20.81 -34.08
N ASP A 868 -9.38 21.15 -35.06
CA ASP A 868 -9.85 21.61 -36.38
C ASP A 868 -10.33 20.39 -37.18
N ASN A 869 -11.66 20.23 -37.26
CA ASN A 869 -12.32 19.19 -38.04
C ASN A 869 -12.66 19.74 -39.44
N THR A 870 -11.72 19.68 -40.38
CA THR A 870 -12.03 19.70 -41.77
C THR A 870 -11.41 18.52 -42.48
N THR A 871 -12.19 17.45 -42.65
CA THR A 871 -12.18 16.66 -43.91
C THR A 871 -13.44 15.82 -44.03
N LYS A 872 -13.98 15.93 -45.19
CA LYS A 872 -15.20 15.34 -45.74
C LYS A 872 -15.15 13.81 -45.82
N GLY A 873 -16.25 13.19 -45.44
CA GLY A 873 -17.07 12.31 -46.28
C GLY A 873 -16.52 10.94 -46.66
N SER A 874 -17.16 9.92 -46.14
CA SER A 874 -17.83 8.91 -46.99
C SER A 874 -18.76 8.03 -46.11
N LYS A 875 -19.94 7.80 -46.69
CA LYS A 875 -20.99 6.92 -46.22
C LYS A 875 -20.55 5.46 -46.38
N ILE A 876 -20.83 4.62 -45.37
CA ILE A 876 -21.20 3.24 -45.61
C ILE A 876 -22.25 2.81 -44.56
N ALA A 877 -23.14 1.94 -45.06
CA ALA A 877 -24.46 1.61 -44.64
C ALA A 877 -24.60 0.85 -43.30
N ASN A 878 -25.79 1.03 -42.70
CA ASN A 878 -26.54 0.19 -41.80
C ASN A 878 -26.36 -1.31 -41.95
N THR A 879 -26.12 -2.00 -40.84
CA THR A 879 -26.87 -3.21 -40.51
C THR A 879 -27.06 -3.22 -38.98
N GLY A 880 -28.31 -3.26 -38.56
CA GLY A 880 -28.75 -3.22 -37.17
C GLY A 880 -28.48 -4.50 -36.40
N ILE A 881 -28.36 -4.35 -35.12
CA ILE A 881 -28.97 -5.20 -34.09
C ILE A 881 -29.22 -4.30 -32.89
N GLU A 882 -30.48 -4.19 -32.55
CA GLU A 882 -30.98 -3.53 -31.33
C GLU A 882 -30.51 -4.32 -30.13
N SER A 883 -29.85 -3.64 -29.19
CA SER A 883 -29.80 -4.09 -27.80
C SER A 883 -30.22 -2.91 -26.93
N ILE A 884 -31.40 -3.05 -26.41
CA ILE A 884 -31.97 -2.15 -25.40
C ILE A 884 -31.19 -2.37 -24.11
N ILE A 885 -30.35 -1.43 -23.73
CA ILE A 885 -29.79 -1.35 -22.39
C ILE A 885 -30.57 -0.28 -21.65
N ILE A 886 -31.32 -0.71 -20.65
CA ILE A 886 -32.10 0.13 -19.74
C ILE A 886 -31.12 0.76 -18.74
N PRO A 887 -30.96 2.10 -18.69
CA PRO A 887 -30.12 2.76 -17.67
C PRO A 887 -30.93 2.95 -16.38
N GLY A 888 -31.27 1.89 -15.71
CA GLY A 888 -32.08 1.98 -14.49
C GLY A 888 -31.56 1.15 -13.31
N VAL A 889 -30.60 0.24 -13.56
CA VAL A 889 -30.20 -0.74 -12.55
C VAL A 889 -28.86 -0.36 -11.85
N ILE A 890 -28.05 0.49 -12.44
CA ILE A 890 -26.72 0.83 -11.88
C ILE A 890 -26.80 1.84 -10.72
N ILE A 891 -27.83 2.70 -10.66
CA ILE A 891 -27.95 3.70 -9.58
C ILE A 891 -28.42 3.09 -8.24
N THR A 892 -29.06 1.92 -8.26
CA THR A 892 -29.58 1.30 -7.04
C THR A 892 -28.53 0.53 -6.22
N VAL A 893 -27.42 0.10 -6.82
CA VAL A 893 -26.38 -0.68 -6.14
C VAL A 893 -25.41 0.25 -5.39
N ILE A 894 -25.15 1.45 -5.89
CA ILE A 894 -24.27 2.43 -5.23
C ILE A 894 -24.94 3.03 -3.98
N GLY A 895 -26.28 3.19 -3.98
CA GLY A 895 -27.02 3.72 -2.83
C GLY A 895 -27.08 2.75 -1.63
N ILE A 896 -27.01 1.44 -1.87
CA ILE A 896 -27.11 0.44 -0.81
C ILE A 896 -25.77 0.25 -0.09
N GLY A 897 -24.66 0.36 -0.80
CA GLY A 897 -23.31 0.28 -0.20
C GLY A 897 -23.02 1.45 0.76
N ALA A 898 -23.43 2.66 0.41
CA ALA A 898 -23.25 3.85 1.24
C ALA A 898 -24.12 3.85 2.50
N PHE A 899 -25.33 3.24 2.45
CA PHE A 899 -26.24 3.18 3.60
C PHE A 899 -25.84 2.11 4.64
N ILE A 900 -25.18 1.03 4.21
CA ILE A 900 -24.69 -0.03 5.12
C ILE A 900 -23.41 0.45 5.81
N GLY A 901 -22.54 1.19 5.13
CA GLY A 901 -21.33 1.79 5.72
C GLY A 901 -21.65 2.84 6.79
N TYR A 902 -22.66 3.68 6.55
CA TYR A 902 -23.06 4.74 7.49
C TYR A 902 -23.70 4.18 8.78
N LYS A 903 -24.41 3.08 8.70
CA LYS A 903 -25.07 2.47 9.88
C LYS A 903 -24.09 1.70 10.77
N ARG A 904 -22.96 1.21 10.24
CA ARG A 904 -21.92 0.54 11.03
C ARG A 904 -20.99 1.49 11.78
N TYR A 905 -20.91 2.75 11.37
CA TYR A 905 -20.05 3.75 12.01
C TYR A 905 -20.69 4.40 13.25
N ASN A 906 -22.03 4.38 13.37
CA ASN A 906 -22.74 5.00 14.50
C ASN A 906 -23.14 4.01 15.62
N ASP A 907 -22.84 2.71 15.48
CA ASP A 907 -23.14 1.67 16.49
C ASP A 907 -21.89 1.11 17.19
N ILE A 908 -20.72 1.85 17.10
CA ILE A 908 -19.52 1.56 17.92
C ILE A 908 -19.32 2.71 18.91
#